data_e631a2c6a85e0838bf3c5568208b8ef0
#
_entry.id   e631a2c6a85e0838bf3c5568208b8ef0
#
_cell.length_a   1.000
_cell.length_b   1.000
_cell.length_c   1.000
_cell.angle_alpha   90.00
_cell.angle_beta   90.00
_cell.angle_gamma   90.00
#
_symmetry.space_group_name_H-M   'P 1'
#
loop_
_entity.id
_entity.type
_entity.pdbx_description
1 polymer ?
#
loop_
_entity_poly.entity_id
_entity_poly.type
_entity_poly.pdbx_seq_one_letter_code
_entity_poly.pdbx_strand_id
1 'polypeptide(L)'
;MKALAVLLAPFLLVGTAVPSYADTVTPQRGAHTFTTKDAMVQVVDGPSNTHSATIDTRLYLPDNATAGNPQPAILMTHGFGLTKLAGEIVSSATFLARHGYVVLTYTAQGFGSSSGCVTLQSRTYDVKDAQQLITKVLDPLPVVKHDTNGSVVGMVGGSYGGGIQANVAENDKRIHAISPGRTWNNLAYSLDPNNYVVPGDATGFTHTLNKQGVFKQQWTTLFFVSGNANPIGGAPPGIPPQPAGGCPQDKLASGDPATVAGIACPGWYSQVCITYAGITATGDANDTDRALLADASGATQIDKLRIPVLLVQGESDTLFNENDAVATYTALRRNGVPVKMIWNSGGHGGYDSLPGECDVYGRGTGGSDFSGLDDCYLSLRTLAFLDNALRGVPDDSPGFTYFRDWVTYGGKGANDEQYGDAPAFPVAGSTTFTLSGSDKLVTSGASAGSASFVNPPAGLPPAYTETSNFSGPASSPQNPLPPTEQPGQHVDFTSAPFTSDVVSVGIPAAHLRLAHAAPTDLVFFGKVYDIAPDGSATLIHRLIAPVRAPAADVAKPIDIKLVGFAHRFAKGHAVRLTLAATDATSYNNKAPDQITVTTGAGSTFTLPGVQARSATPPHVVVLRPPSAPTGQLPATGPEPLLPLTGLGLLAVAFVVRRRWV
;
A
#
# COMPACT_ATOMS: atom_id res chain seq x y z
N MET A 1 -16.71 68.02 -15.64
CA MET A 1 -16.57 66.96 -14.61
C MET A 1 -17.67 65.95 -14.84
N LYS A 2 -17.37 64.87 -15.55
CA LYS A 2 -18.28 63.73 -15.74
C LYS A 2 -17.71 62.56 -14.95
N ALA A 3 -18.43 62.12 -13.92
CA ALA A 3 -18.10 60.98 -13.11
C ALA A 3 -18.38 59.70 -13.90
N LEU A 4 -17.37 58.88 -14.04
CA LEU A 4 -17.45 57.53 -14.63
C LEU A 4 -17.74 56.53 -13.48
N ALA A 5 -18.98 56.04 -13.44
CA ALA A 5 -19.36 54.95 -12.52
C ALA A 5 -18.87 53.64 -13.09
N VAL A 6 -17.91 53.00 -12.39
CA VAL A 6 -17.48 51.65 -12.68
C VAL A 6 -18.45 50.69 -11.97
N LEU A 7 -19.25 50.00 -12.76
CA LEU A 7 -20.09 48.87 -12.30
C LEU A 7 -19.20 47.67 -12.05
N LEU A 8 -18.95 47.36 -10.80
CA LEU A 8 -18.43 46.05 -10.35
C LEU A 8 -19.56 45.04 -10.42
N ALA A 9 -19.53 44.18 -11.43
CA ALA A 9 -20.36 42.97 -11.46
C ALA A 9 -19.78 41.93 -10.47
N PRO A 10 -20.59 41.35 -9.60
CA PRO A 10 -20.13 40.22 -8.79
C PRO A 10 -19.99 39.02 -9.71
N PHE A 11 -18.77 38.50 -9.84
CA PHE A 11 -18.56 37.17 -10.39
C PHE A 11 -19.18 36.17 -9.40
N LEU A 12 -20.36 35.66 -9.74
CA LEU A 12 -20.87 34.43 -9.14
C LEU A 12 -19.94 33.28 -9.59
N LEU A 13 -19.09 32.84 -8.70
CA LEU A 13 -18.49 31.50 -8.78
C LEU A 13 -19.64 30.50 -8.64
N VAL A 14 -20.17 30.05 -9.78
CA VAL A 14 -20.97 28.84 -9.82
C VAL A 14 -20.00 27.67 -9.58
N GLY A 15 -19.76 27.39 -8.33
CA GLY A 15 -19.15 26.13 -7.92
C GLY A 15 -20.10 25.00 -8.33
N THR A 16 -19.76 24.28 -9.38
CA THR A 16 -20.40 23.00 -9.65
C THR A 16 -20.08 22.07 -8.48
N ALA A 17 -21.03 21.94 -7.55
CA ALA A 17 -20.96 20.94 -6.50
C ALA A 17 -20.85 19.58 -7.17
N VAL A 18 -19.71 18.92 -7.02
CA VAL A 18 -19.57 17.50 -7.37
C VAL A 18 -20.35 16.73 -6.32
N PRO A 19 -21.37 15.95 -6.69
CA PRO A 19 -22.11 15.18 -5.72
C PRO A 19 -21.17 14.15 -5.06
N SER A 20 -21.05 14.20 -3.74
CA SER A 20 -20.44 13.12 -2.98
C SER A 20 -21.50 12.06 -2.78
N TYR A 21 -21.41 11.00 -3.55
CA TYR A 21 -22.26 9.83 -3.39
C TYR A 21 -21.60 8.88 -2.40
N ALA A 22 -22.34 8.38 -1.45
CA ALA A 22 -21.97 7.21 -0.70
C ALA A 22 -22.54 5.98 -1.44
N ASP A 23 -21.67 5.02 -1.66
CA ASP A 23 -21.97 3.80 -2.40
C ASP A 23 -22.50 2.74 -1.42
N THR A 24 -23.81 2.39 -1.51
CA THR A 24 -24.35 1.28 -0.72
C THR A 24 -24.15 -0.02 -1.46
N VAL A 25 -23.36 -0.91 -0.88
CA VAL A 25 -23.25 -2.28 -1.37
C VAL A 25 -24.26 -3.14 -0.65
N THR A 26 -25.23 -3.70 -1.39
CA THR A 26 -26.20 -4.62 -0.80
C THR A 26 -25.48 -5.93 -0.45
N PRO A 27 -25.60 -6.42 0.81
CA PRO A 27 -25.04 -7.70 1.20
C PRO A 27 -25.47 -8.82 0.25
N GLN A 28 -24.51 -9.57 -0.27
CA GLN A 28 -24.75 -10.72 -1.12
C GLN A 28 -24.12 -11.96 -0.50
N ARG A 29 -24.93 -12.93 -0.12
CA ARG A 29 -24.45 -14.17 0.49
C ARG A 29 -24.06 -15.19 -0.57
N GLY A 30 -22.82 -15.69 -0.47
CA GLY A 30 -22.38 -16.80 -1.28
C GLY A 30 -23.15 -18.06 -0.94
N ALA A 31 -23.72 -18.71 -1.98
CA ALA A 31 -24.66 -19.83 -1.84
C ALA A 31 -24.02 -21.20 -2.14
N HIS A 32 -22.87 -21.22 -2.81
CA HIS A 32 -22.25 -22.46 -3.26
C HIS A 32 -21.52 -23.18 -2.16
N THR A 33 -21.62 -24.50 -2.14
CA THR A 33 -20.70 -25.38 -1.43
C THR A 33 -19.46 -25.61 -2.28
N PHE A 34 -18.37 -26.03 -1.65
CA PHE A 34 -17.12 -26.32 -2.38
C PHE A 34 -16.36 -27.48 -1.72
N THR A 35 -15.47 -28.07 -2.50
CA THR A 35 -14.47 -29.02 -2.01
C THR A 35 -13.07 -28.45 -2.15
N THR A 36 -12.12 -28.93 -1.34
CA THR A 36 -10.72 -28.50 -1.42
C THR A 36 -9.81 -29.67 -1.74
N LYS A 37 -8.72 -29.38 -2.49
CA LYS A 37 -7.68 -30.35 -2.79
C LYS A 37 -6.31 -29.70 -2.68
N ASP A 38 -5.45 -30.22 -1.80
CA ASP A 38 -4.05 -29.82 -1.69
C ASP A 38 -3.16 -30.59 -2.67
N ALA A 39 -2.14 -29.92 -3.19
CA ALA A 39 -1.14 -30.55 -4.05
C ALA A 39 0.19 -29.81 -3.99
N MET A 40 1.28 -30.56 -4.11
CA MET A 40 2.62 -30.03 -4.36
C MET A 40 2.88 -30.03 -5.86
N VAL A 41 3.14 -28.86 -6.44
CA VAL A 41 3.30 -28.66 -7.89
C VAL A 41 4.76 -28.35 -8.20
N GLN A 42 5.40 -29.18 -8.99
CA GLN A 42 6.76 -28.94 -9.49
C GLN A 42 6.74 -27.82 -10.54
N VAL A 43 7.62 -26.84 -10.38
CA VAL A 43 7.81 -25.71 -11.32
C VAL A 43 9.28 -25.60 -11.71
N VAL A 44 9.55 -24.92 -12.81
CA VAL A 44 10.90 -24.64 -13.30
C VAL A 44 11.02 -23.15 -13.58
N ASP A 45 11.96 -22.50 -12.97
CA ASP A 45 12.14 -21.05 -13.02
C ASP A 45 13.62 -20.66 -13.16
N GLY A 46 13.97 -19.46 -12.74
CA GLY A 46 15.31 -18.90 -12.85
C GLY A 46 15.62 -18.33 -14.25
N PRO A 47 16.76 -17.64 -14.41
CA PRO A 47 17.14 -16.98 -15.67
C PRO A 47 17.21 -17.95 -16.86
N SER A 48 17.71 -19.16 -16.64
CA SER A 48 17.91 -20.19 -17.66
C SER A 48 16.82 -21.26 -17.66
N ASN A 49 15.75 -21.13 -16.87
CA ASN A 49 14.73 -22.17 -16.63
C ASN A 49 15.35 -23.52 -16.20
N THR A 50 16.33 -23.47 -15.31
CA THR A 50 17.04 -24.65 -14.79
C THR A 50 16.88 -24.82 -13.28
N HIS A 51 16.37 -23.80 -12.60
CA HIS A 51 16.02 -23.92 -11.19
C HIS A 51 14.67 -24.65 -11.06
N SER A 52 14.56 -25.57 -10.12
CA SER A 52 13.35 -26.34 -9.88
C SER A 52 12.86 -26.07 -8.46
N ALA A 53 11.61 -25.66 -8.34
CA ALA A 53 10.94 -25.51 -7.06
C ALA A 53 9.67 -26.37 -6.98
N THR A 54 9.19 -26.60 -5.76
CA THR A 54 7.93 -27.28 -5.49
C THR A 54 7.03 -26.31 -4.75
N ILE A 55 5.87 -26.02 -5.33
CA ILE A 55 4.92 -25.02 -4.83
C ILE A 55 3.75 -25.71 -4.15
N ASP A 56 3.49 -25.37 -2.91
CA ASP A 56 2.37 -25.86 -2.11
C ASP A 56 1.08 -25.12 -2.48
N THR A 57 0.06 -25.87 -2.96
CA THR A 57 -1.17 -25.29 -3.51
C THR A 57 -2.42 -25.85 -2.85
N ARG A 58 -3.53 -25.10 -2.88
CA ARG A 58 -4.88 -25.56 -2.53
C ARG A 58 -5.88 -25.08 -3.57
N LEU A 59 -6.59 -26.02 -4.16
CA LEU A 59 -7.66 -25.79 -5.11
C LEU A 59 -9.01 -25.86 -4.38
N TYR A 60 -9.88 -24.85 -4.59
CA TYR A 60 -11.25 -24.79 -4.14
C TYR A 60 -12.17 -24.97 -5.35
N LEU A 61 -13.03 -25.97 -5.32
CA LEU A 61 -13.93 -26.33 -6.41
C LEU A 61 -15.39 -26.15 -5.95
N PRO A 62 -16.08 -25.08 -6.37
CA PRO A 62 -17.48 -24.87 -6.05
C PRO A 62 -18.40 -25.84 -6.82
N ASP A 63 -19.55 -26.14 -6.25
CA ASP A 63 -20.51 -27.12 -6.77
C ASP A 63 -21.14 -26.71 -8.12
N ASN A 64 -21.17 -25.42 -8.43
CA ASN A 64 -21.65 -24.90 -9.72
C ASN A 64 -20.59 -25.04 -10.84
N ALA A 65 -19.32 -25.28 -10.54
CA ALA A 65 -18.27 -25.45 -11.53
C ALA A 65 -18.27 -26.88 -12.08
N THR A 66 -18.87 -27.05 -13.25
CA THR A 66 -18.96 -28.34 -13.94
C THR A 66 -18.47 -28.22 -15.38
N ALA A 67 -18.19 -29.33 -16.06
CA ALA A 67 -17.81 -29.31 -17.47
C ALA A 67 -18.89 -28.70 -18.37
N GLY A 68 -20.17 -28.78 -17.95
CA GLY A 68 -21.30 -28.14 -18.66
C GLY A 68 -21.56 -26.69 -18.26
N ASN A 69 -20.93 -26.23 -17.18
CA ASN A 69 -21.02 -24.84 -16.67
C ASN A 69 -19.66 -24.40 -16.11
N PRO A 70 -18.63 -24.22 -16.95
CA PRO A 70 -17.31 -23.86 -16.49
C PRO A 70 -17.28 -22.45 -15.90
N GLN A 71 -16.58 -22.27 -14.79
CA GLN A 71 -16.48 -21.01 -14.06
C GLN A 71 -15.11 -20.36 -14.22
N PRO A 72 -15.00 -19.01 -14.19
CA PRO A 72 -13.71 -18.34 -14.12
C PRO A 72 -12.93 -18.78 -12.87
N ALA A 73 -11.61 -18.74 -12.97
CA ALA A 73 -10.72 -19.05 -11.85
C ALA A 73 -10.15 -17.78 -11.21
N ILE A 74 -9.80 -17.87 -9.92
CA ILE A 74 -9.03 -16.85 -9.19
C ILE A 74 -7.73 -17.49 -8.69
N LEU A 75 -6.59 -16.86 -9.00
CA LEU A 75 -5.29 -17.22 -8.47
C LEU A 75 -4.93 -16.26 -7.32
N MET A 76 -4.51 -16.80 -6.18
CA MET A 76 -4.20 -16.03 -4.97
C MET A 76 -2.93 -16.54 -4.29
N THR A 77 -2.17 -15.59 -3.71
CA THR A 77 -1.11 -15.91 -2.75
C THR A 77 -1.14 -14.94 -1.56
N HIS A 78 -0.33 -15.22 -0.57
CA HIS A 78 -0.35 -14.64 0.78
C HIS A 78 0.50 -13.36 0.90
N GLY A 79 0.31 -12.63 2.01
CA GLY A 79 1.21 -11.57 2.46
C GLY A 79 2.59 -12.12 2.86
N PHE A 80 3.61 -11.26 2.89
CA PHE A 80 4.99 -11.66 3.18
C PHE A 80 5.09 -12.43 4.51
N GLY A 81 5.82 -13.54 4.50
CA GLY A 81 6.04 -14.39 5.69
C GLY A 81 4.86 -15.30 6.07
N LEU A 82 3.80 -15.34 5.28
CA LEU A 82 2.63 -16.18 5.52
C LEU A 82 2.60 -17.40 4.59
N THR A 83 1.46 -18.08 4.52
CA THR A 83 1.24 -19.26 3.65
C THR A 83 -0.16 -19.24 3.05
N LYS A 84 -0.46 -20.16 2.13
CA LYS A 84 -1.82 -20.39 1.60
C LYS A 84 -2.87 -20.70 2.68
N LEU A 85 -2.42 -21.05 3.90
CA LEU A 85 -3.28 -21.37 5.05
C LEU A 85 -3.47 -20.15 5.99
N ALA A 86 -2.90 -19.01 5.67
CA ALA A 86 -3.14 -17.79 6.44
C ALA A 86 -4.64 -17.44 6.45
N GLY A 87 -5.14 -16.95 7.60
CA GLY A 87 -6.57 -16.71 7.80
C GLY A 87 -7.18 -15.82 6.72
N GLU A 88 -6.49 -14.78 6.30
CA GLU A 88 -6.90 -13.89 5.21
C GLU A 88 -7.06 -14.62 3.87
N ILE A 89 -6.15 -15.54 3.55
CA ILE A 89 -6.20 -16.30 2.29
C ILE A 89 -7.34 -17.32 2.32
N VAL A 90 -7.46 -18.04 3.42
CA VAL A 90 -8.53 -19.04 3.59
C VAL A 90 -9.91 -18.36 3.56
N SER A 91 -10.06 -17.21 4.24
CA SER A 91 -11.32 -16.44 4.26
C SER A 91 -11.70 -15.97 2.87
N SER A 92 -10.77 -15.33 2.17
CA SER A 92 -10.99 -14.79 0.83
C SER A 92 -11.27 -15.87 -0.20
N ALA A 93 -10.50 -16.97 -0.16
CA ALA A 93 -10.72 -18.11 -1.05
C ALA A 93 -12.09 -18.78 -0.80
N THR A 94 -12.48 -18.93 0.48
CA THR A 94 -13.80 -19.44 0.87
C THR A 94 -14.91 -18.51 0.38
N PHE A 95 -14.78 -17.20 0.59
CA PHE A 95 -15.74 -16.21 0.11
C PHE A 95 -15.93 -16.32 -1.41
N LEU A 96 -14.85 -16.31 -2.18
CA LEU A 96 -14.89 -16.38 -3.64
C LEU A 96 -15.44 -17.74 -4.14
N ALA A 97 -15.07 -18.85 -3.51
CA ALA A 97 -15.60 -20.16 -3.84
C ALA A 97 -17.11 -20.26 -3.56
N ARG A 98 -17.59 -19.71 -2.45
CA ARG A 98 -19.04 -19.61 -2.16
C ARG A 98 -19.81 -18.73 -3.15
N HIS A 99 -19.10 -17.80 -3.80
CA HIS A 99 -19.64 -17.02 -4.92
C HIS A 99 -19.40 -17.66 -6.29
N GLY A 100 -19.02 -18.94 -6.31
CA GLY A 100 -18.97 -19.79 -7.50
C GLY A 100 -17.71 -19.63 -8.35
N TYR A 101 -16.62 -19.07 -7.83
CA TYR A 101 -15.32 -19.06 -8.50
C TYR A 101 -14.52 -20.33 -8.19
N VAL A 102 -13.84 -20.89 -9.18
CA VAL A 102 -12.76 -21.83 -8.92
C VAL A 102 -11.59 -21.03 -8.33
N VAL A 103 -11.06 -21.42 -7.17
CA VAL A 103 -9.96 -20.67 -6.55
C VAL A 103 -8.74 -21.56 -6.38
N LEU A 104 -7.58 -21.08 -6.85
CA LEU A 104 -6.29 -21.68 -6.61
C LEU A 104 -5.47 -20.77 -5.70
N THR A 105 -5.22 -21.23 -4.48
CA THR A 105 -4.29 -20.56 -3.57
C THR A 105 -2.94 -21.28 -3.56
N TYR A 106 -1.86 -20.54 -3.35
CA TYR A 106 -0.53 -21.14 -3.24
C TYR A 106 0.34 -20.41 -2.22
N THR A 107 1.29 -21.15 -1.66
CA THR A 107 2.37 -20.59 -0.86
C THR A 107 3.52 -20.27 -1.80
N ALA A 108 3.94 -18.99 -1.83
CA ALA A 108 5.06 -18.56 -2.67
C ALA A 108 6.36 -19.30 -2.30
N GLN A 109 7.29 -19.41 -3.26
CA GLN A 109 8.56 -20.09 -3.00
C GLN A 109 9.33 -19.39 -1.86
N GLY A 110 10.09 -20.16 -1.11
CA GLY A 110 10.80 -19.69 0.09
C GLY A 110 9.93 -19.55 1.33
N PHE A 111 8.62 -19.88 1.27
CA PHE A 111 7.72 -19.84 2.43
C PHE A 111 7.03 -21.18 2.68
N GLY A 112 6.71 -21.44 3.95
CA GLY A 112 5.91 -22.59 4.39
C GLY A 112 6.44 -23.93 3.89
N SER A 113 5.58 -24.67 3.17
CA SER A 113 5.94 -25.97 2.58
C SER A 113 6.47 -25.87 1.15
N SER A 114 6.45 -24.69 0.53
CA SER A 114 7.07 -24.48 -0.77
C SER A 114 8.59 -24.44 -0.64
N SER A 115 9.28 -25.06 -1.60
CA SER A 115 10.74 -24.99 -1.68
C SER A 115 11.22 -23.70 -2.35
N GLY A 116 12.50 -23.57 -2.60
CA GLY A 116 13.10 -22.38 -3.21
C GLY A 116 13.45 -21.30 -2.19
N CYS A 117 13.56 -20.07 -2.66
CA CYS A 117 13.96 -18.91 -1.88
C CYS A 117 12.96 -17.78 -1.99
N VAL A 118 13.02 -16.84 -1.04
CA VAL A 118 12.32 -15.55 -1.16
C VAL A 118 13.02 -14.69 -2.20
N THR A 119 12.34 -14.45 -3.33
CA THR A 119 12.86 -13.71 -4.50
C THR A 119 12.15 -12.38 -4.75
N LEU A 120 11.33 -11.91 -3.80
CA LEU A 120 10.59 -10.65 -3.82
C LEU A 120 9.62 -10.51 -5.02
N GLN A 121 8.92 -11.58 -5.41
CA GLN A 121 7.98 -11.57 -6.55
C GLN A 121 8.67 -11.29 -7.90
N SER A 122 9.91 -11.75 -8.05
CA SER A 122 10.71 -11.61 -9.25
C SER A 122 10.03 -12.19 -10.49
N ARG A 123 10.16 -11.50 -11.62
CA ARG A 123 9.70 -12.01 -12.91
C ARG A 123 10.41 -13.27 -13.35
N THR A 124 11.62 -13.44 -12.87
CA THR A 124 12.48 -14.58 -13.22
C THR A 124 12.11 -15.85 -12.47
N TYR A 125 11.53 -15.72 -11.26
CA TYR A 125 11.16 -16.83 -10.38
C TYR A 125 9.64 -16.87 -10.13
N ASP A 126 9.12 -16.08 -9.20
CA ASP A 126 7.73 -16.15 -8.73
C ASP A 126 6.68 -16.00 -9.86
N VAL A 127 6.93 -15.15 -10.85
CA VAL A 127 6.01 -14.96 -11.98
C VAL A 127 5.94 -16.24 -12.83
N LYS A 128 7.07 -16.90 -13.06
CA LYS A 128 7.10 -18.18 -13.79
C LYS A 128 6.40 -19.29 -13.01
N ASP A 129 6.50 -19.27 -11.70
CA ASP A 129 5.76 -20.20 -10.84
C ASP A 129 4.25 -20.03 -11.03
N ALA A 130 3.76 -18.80 -10.88
CA ALA A 130 2.34 -18.47 -11.06
C ALA A 130 1.83 -18.90 -12.45
N GLN A 131 2.58 -18.62 -13.50
CA GLN A 131 2.25 -19.04 -14.88
C GLN A 131 2.16 -20.57 -15.01
N GLN A 132 3.09 -21.30 -14.39
CA GLN A 132 3.08 -22.76 -14.43
C GLN A 132 1.97 -23.36 -13.56
N LEU A 133 1.59 -22.70 -12.44
CA LEU A 133 0.42 -23.13 -11.67
C LEU A 133 -0.85 -23.03 -12.50
N ILE A 134 -1.03 -21.96 -13.27
CA ILE A 134 -2.17 -21.87 -14.22
C ILE A 134 -2.10 -23.02 -15.23
N THR A 135 -0.94 -23.23 -15.87
CA THR A 135 -0.76 -24.24 -16.90
C THR A 135 -0.96 -25.67 -16.39
N LYS A 136 -0.44 -25.98 -15.20
CA LYS A 136 -0.42 -27.36 -14.68
C LYS A 136 -1.65 -27.71 -13.83
N VAL A 137 -2.33 -26.70 -13.26
CA VAL A 137 -3.45 -26.94 -12.35
C VAL A 137 -4.78 -26.47 -12.96
N LEU A 138 -4.85 -25.26 -13.51
CA LEU A 138 -6.12 -24.68 -13.98
C LEU A 138 -6.45 -25.08 -15.43
N ASP A 139 -5.52 -24.98 -16.36
CA ASP A 139 -5.75 -25.29 -17.77
C ASP A 139 -6.25 -26.72 -18.02
N PRO A 140 -5.84 -27.76 -17.28
CA PRO A 140 -6.35 -29.11 -17.48
C PRO A 140 -7.77 -29.35 -16.97
N LEU A 141 -8.34 -28.40 -16.21
CA LEU A 141 -9.63 -28.58 -15.56
C LEU A 141 -10.81 -28.20 -16.48
N PRO A 142 -11.68 -29.16 -16.88
CA PRO A 142 -12.83 -28.85 -17.74
C PRO A 142 -13.89 -28.01 -17.04
N VAL A 143 -13.78 -27.80 -15.73
CA VAL A 143 -14.67 -26.97 -14.91
C VAL A 143 -14.23 -25.51 -14.86
N VAL A 144 -13.04 -25.18 -15.39
CA VAL A 144 -12.53 -23.80 -15.51
C VAL A 144 -12.96 -23.25 -16.87
N LYS A 145 -13.45 -22.00 -16.87
CA LYS A 145 -13.78 -21.29 -18.12
C LYS A 145 -12.50 -20.99 -18.91
N HIS A 146 -12.54 -21.24 -20.21
CA HIS A 146 -11.44 -21.00 -21.14
C HIS A 146 -11.85 -20.03 -22.24
N ASP A 147 -10.87 -19.33 -22.76
CA ASP A 147 -10.94 -18.58 -24.00
C ASP A 147 -9.81 -19.00 -24.96
N THR A 148 -9.50 -18.17 -25.95
CA THR A 148 -8.44 -18.44 -26.94
C THR A 148 -7.03 -18.45 -26.35
N ASN A 149 -6.81 -17.89 -25.15
CA ASN A 149 -5.52 -17.84 -24.47
C ASN A 149 -5.32 -18.98 -23.44
N GLY A 150 -6.39 -19.67 -23.06
CA GLY A 150 -6.42 -20.69 -22.01
C GLY A 150 -7.43 -20.39 -20.93
N SER A 151 -7.14 -20.72 -19.69
CA SER A 151 -8.03 -20.44 -18.54
C SER A 151 -8.33 -18.96 -18.38
N VAL A 152 -9.59 -18.61 -18.12
CA VAL A 152 -9.99 -17.23 -17.73
C VAL A 152 -9.71 -17.04 -16.25
N VAL A 153 -8.69 -16.27 -15.91
CA VAL A 153 -8.17 -16.12 -14.54
C VAL A 153 -8.25 -14.67 -14.10
N GLY A 154 -8.75 -14.44 -12.89
CA GLY A 154 -8.54 -13.21 -12.14
C GLY A 154 -7.48 -13.40 -11.05
N MET A 155 -6.91 -12.31 -10.52
CA MET A 155 -6.05 -12.38 -9.35
C MET A 155 -6.53 -11.43 -8.26
N VAL A 156 -6.46 -11.90 -7.01
CA VAL A 156 -6.80 -11.14 -5.79
C VAL A 156 -5.72 -11.44 -4.75
N GLY A 157 -5.37 -10.44 -3.96
CA GLY A 157 -4.43 -10.61 -2.85
C GLY A 157 -3.86 -9.28 -2.39
N GLY A 158 -3.41 -9.24 -1.14
CA GLY A 158 -2.82 -8.05 -0.51
C GLY A 158 -1.33 -8.16 -0.31
N SER A 159 -0.66 -7.02 -0.13
CA SER A 159 0.77 -6.94 0.22
C SER A 159 1.63 -7.71 -0.79
N TYR A 160 2.40 -8.70 -0.34
CA TYR A 160 3.20 -9.57 -1.19
C TYR A 160 2.33 -10.28 -2.26
N GLY A 161 1.13 -10.78 -1.88
CA GLY A 161 0.16 -11.34 -2.83
C GLY A 161 -0.50 -10.29 -3.74
N GLY A 162 -0.38 -9.02 -3.43
CA GLY A 162 -0.77 -7.91 -4.30
C GLY A 162 0.28 -7.61 -5.36
N GLY A 163 1.55 -7.53 -4.96
CA GLY A 163 2.66 -7.14 -5.83
C GLY A 163 2.91 -8.06 -7.01
N ILE A 164 2.65 -9.37 -6.86
CA ILE A 164 2.81 -10.33 -7.95
C ILE A 164 1.83 -10.13 -9.10
N GLN A 165 0.64 -9.57 -8.84
CA GLN A 165 -0.48 -9.60 -9.77
C GLN A 165 -0.18 -8.83 -11.07
N ALA A 166 0.35 -7.61 -10.96
CA ALA A 166 0.72 -6.82 -12.13
C ALA A 166 1.80 -7.53 -12.95
N ASN A 167 2.84 -8.04 -12.27
CA ASN A 167 3.94 -8.74 -12.94
C ASN A 167 3.48 -10.00 -13.70
N VAL A 168 2.53 -10.76 -13.15
CA VAL A 168 1.94 -11.92 -13.87
C VAL A 168 1.07 -11.45 -15.02
N ALA A 169 0.18 -10.49 -14.79
CA ALA A 169 -0.76 -10.01 -15.81
C ALA A 169 -0.07 -9.33 -17.01
N GLU A 170 1.08 -8.70 -16.81
CA GLU A 170 1.91 -8.12 -17.86
C GLU A 170 2.55 -9.18 -18.77
N ASN A 171 2.66 -10.43 -18.29
CA ASN A 171 3.39 -11.50 -18.92
C ASN A 171 2.55 -12.77 -19.19
N ASP A 172 1.25 -12.78 -18.84
CA ASP A 172 0.34 -13.91 -19.08
C ASP A 172 -1.05 -13.43 -19.52
N LYS A 173 -1.43 -13.74 -20.75
CA LYS A 173 -2.71 -13.33 -21.35
C LYS A 173 -3.94 -14.06 -20.79
N ARG A 174 -3.75 -15.08 -19.96
CA ARG A 174 -4.84 -15.78 -19.25
C ARG A 174 -5.37 -14.97 -18.07
N ILE A 175 -4.63 -13.93 -17.65
CA ILE A 175 -5.11 -13.00 -16.63
C ILE A 175 -6.03 -11.96 -17.27
N HIS A 176 -7.26 -11.87 -16.78
CA HIS A 176 -8.32 -11.01 -17.31
C HIS A 176 -8.71 -9.86 -16.39
N ALA A 177 -8.37 -9.96 -15.11
CA ALA A 177 -8.60 -8.92 -14.11
C ALA A 177 -7.65 -9.08 -12.94
N ILE A 178 -7.24 -7.98 -12.31
CA ILE A 178 -6.46 -8.01 -11.08
C ILE A 178 -7.04 -7.06 -10.04
N SER A 179 -6.98 -7.47 -8.78
CA SER A 179 -7.37 -6.64 -7.64
C SER A 179 -6.26 -6.65 -6.59
N PRO A 180 -5.15 -5.92 -6.82
CA PRO A 180 -4.07 -5.80 -5.86
C PRO A 180 -4.47 -4.86 -4.73
N GLY A 181 -4.31 -5.33 -3.48
CA GLY A 181 -4.58 -4.54 -2.29
C GLY A 181 -3.32 -4.24 -1.49
N ARG A 182 -3.21 -3.02 -0.94
CA ARG A 182 -2.13 -2.61 -0.03
C ARG A 182 -0.75 -3.04 -0.52
N THR A 183 -0.42 -2.66 -1.73
CA THR A 183 0.81 -3.10 -2.38
C THR A 183 1.52 -1.96 -3.10
N TRP A 184 2.69 -2.25 -3.60
CA TRP A 184 3.57 -1.27 -4.22
C TRP A 184 3.29 -1.06 -5.72
N ASN A 185 3.56 0.14 -6.17
CA ASN A 185 3.78 0.45 -7.59
C ASN A 185 5.19 0.04 -8.02
N ASN A 186 6.19 0.54 -7.26
CA ASN A 186 7.60 0.23 -7.43
C ASN A 186 8.21 -0.06 -6.05
N LEU A 187 8.66 -1.28 -5.82
CA LEU A 187 9.21 -1.71 -4.53
C LEU A 187 10.48 -0.92 -4.15
N ALA A 188 11.26 -0.47 -5.14
CA ALA A 188 12.40 0.41 -4.88
C ALA A 188 11.94 1.75 -4.27
N TYR A 189 10.87 2.36 -4.80
CA TYR A 189 10.29 3.55 -4.18
C TYR A 189 9.72 3.25 -2.81
N SER A 190 8.98 2.15 -2.64
CA SER A 190 8.28 1.87 -1.38
C SER A 190 9.22 1.60 -0.21
N LEU A 191 10.39 1.00 -0.47
CA LEU A 191 11.40 0.70 0.57
C LEU A 191 12.50 1.78 0.69
N ASP A 192 12.68 2.59 -0.34
CA ASP A 192 13.62 3.71 -0.42
C ASP A 192 12.88 4.94 -1.00
N PRO A 193 11.81 5.43 -0.32
CA PRO A 193 10.91 6.43 -0.86
C PRO A 193 11.59 7.76 -1.08
N ASN A 194 11.19 8.43 -2.17
CA ASN A 194 11.56 9.80 -2.44
C ASN A 194 10.35 10.58 -2.98
N ASN A 195 9.93 11.57 -2.25
CA ASN A 195 8.81 12.43 -2.60
C ASN A 195 9.23 13.76 -3.27
N TYR A 196 10.50 13.89 -3.62
CA TYR A 196 11.00 14.96 -4.49
C TYR A 196 10.46 14.77 -5.91
N VAL A 197 9.89 15.81 -6.48
CA VAL A 197 9.41 15.81 -7.87
C VAL A 197 10.59 16.20 -8.78
N VAL A 198 11.06 15.24 -9.56
CA VAL A 198 12.15 15.49 -10.51
C VAL A 198 11.69 16.47 -11.58
N PRO A 199 12.43 17.57 -11.84
CA PRO A 199 12.07 18.54 -12.88
C PRO A 199 11.87 17.86 -14.25
N GLY A 200 10.74 18.16 -14.88
CA GLY A 200 10.37 17.58 -16.19
C GLY A 200 9.69 16.22 -16.10
N ASP A 201 9.52 15.63 -14.91
CA ASP A 201 8.70 14.43 -14.75
C ASP A 201 7.22 14.76 -14.90
N ALA A 202 6.64 14.36 -16.03
CA ALA A 202 5.23 14.56 -16.34
C ALA A 202 4.28 13.79 -15.41
N THR A 203 4.77 12.78 -14.68
CA THR A 203 3.96 12.01 -13.73
C THR A 203 3.80 12.74 -12.40
N GLY A 204 4.74 13.59 -12.04
CA GLY A 204 4.84 14.21 -10.73
C GLY A 204 5.17 13.24 -9.59
N PHE A 205 5.59 12.00 -9.92
CA PHE A 205 6.01 10.98 -8.98
C PHE A 205 7.35 10.39 -9.39
N THR A 206 8.24 10.18 -8.44
CA THR A 206 9.54 9.54 -8.69
C THR A 206 9.47 8.01 -8.80
N HIS A 207 8.30 7.41 -8.61
CA HIS A 207 8.07 5.97 -8.62
C HIS A 207 8.65 5.26 -9.85
N THR A 208 8.45 5.85 -11.02
CA THR A 208 8.91 5.26 -12.29
C THR A 208 10.35 5.61 -12.65
N LEU A 209 10.95 6.58 -11.97
CA LEU A 209 12.29 7.10 -12.29
C LEU A 209 13.40 6.38 -11.54
N ASN A 210 13.06 5.46 -10.65
CA ASN A 210 14.01 4.68 -9.86
C ASN A 210 15.11 5.55 -9.20
N LYS A 211 14.69 6.68 -8.60
CA LYS A 211 15.60 7.64 -7.95
C LYS A 211 15.87 7.24 -6.50
N GLN A 212 17.09 7.45 -6.05
CA GLN A 212 17.52 7.25 -4.67
C GLN A 212 16.65 8.07 -3.72
N GLY A 213 16.22 7.44 -2.63
CA GLY A 213 15.34 8.00 -1.63
C GLY A 213 15.92 7.97 -0.22
N VAL A 214 15.07 7.68 0.74
CA VAL A 214 15.40 7.58 2.16
C VAL A 214 14.94 6.21 2.66
N PHE A 215 15.90 5.36 2.98
CA PHE A 215 15.66 3.95 3.27
C PHE A 215 14.75 3.71 4.49
N LYS A 216 13.68 2.93 4.32
CA LYS A 216 12.78 2.49 5.40
C LYS A 216 13.40 1.36 6.21
N GLN A 217 14.36 1.70 7.06
CA GLN A 217 15.16 0.74 7.81
C GLN A 217 14.32 -0.20 8.68
N GLN A 218 13.29 0.31 9.34
CA GLN A 218 12.48 -0.48 10.27
C GLN A 218 11.72 -1.60 9.54
N TRP A 219 11.04 -1.27 8.44
CA TRP A 219 10.31 -2.23 7.64
C TRP A 219 11.21 -3.28 6.96
N THR A 220 12.30 -2.83 6.36
CA THR A 220 13.22 -3.74 5.66
C THR A 220 13.93 -4.68 6.60
N THR A 221 14.29 -4.22 7.81
CA THR A 221 14.86 -5.11 8.85
C THR A 221 13.86 -6.18 9.29
N LEU A 222 12.59 -5.80 9.47
CA LEU A 222 11.54 -6.76 9.80
C LEU A 222 11.40 -7.83 8.71
N PHE A 223 11.29 -7.43 7.45
CA PHE A 223 11.17 -8.38 6.34
C PHE A 223 12.39 -9.27 6.22
N PHE A 224 13.58 -8.71 6.36
CA PHE A 224 14.81 -9.48 6.27
C PHE A 224 14.88 -10.57 7.34
N VAL A 225 14.57 -10.21 8.60
CA VAL A 225 14.52 -11.20 9.71
C VAL A 225 13.43 -12.24 9.47
N SER A 226 12.26 -11.82 9.01
CA SER A 226 11.11 -12.69 8.77
C SER A 226 11.35 -13.67 7.63
N GLY A 227 11.96 -13.23 6.53
CA GLY A 227 12.31 -14.11 5.41
C GLY A 227 13.37 -15.17 5.77
N ASN A 228 14.24 -14.86 6.76
CA ASN A 228 15.18 -15.85 7.29
C ASN A 228 14.55 -16.84 8.29
N ALA A 229 13.49 -16.42 8.99
CA ALA A 229 12.87 -17.25 10.05
C ALA A 229 11.90 -18.30 9.52
N ASN A 230 11.43 -18.15 8.32
CA ASN A 230 10.42 -18.93 7.57
C ASN A 230 9.68 -20.04 8.36
N PRO A 231 8.36 -19.88 8.61
CA PRO A 231 7.49 -18.71 8.46
C PRO A 231 7.47 -17.83 9.71
N ILE A 232 6.94 -16.58 9.59
CA ILE A 232 6.60 -15.77 10.76
C ILE A 232 5.53 -16.53 11.56
N GLY A 233 5.89 -16.91 12.80
CA GLY A 233 4.98 -17.66 13.67
C GLY A 233 5.21 -19.15 13.78
N GLY A 234 6.26 -19.67 13.14
CA GLY A 234 6.60 -21.10 13.16
C GLY A 234 5.84 -21.92 12.12
N ALA A 235 6.40 -23.04 11.70
CA ALA A 235 5.69 -23.97 10.82
C ALA A 235 4.42 -24.47 11.51
N PRO A 236 3.27 -24.54 10.80
CA PRO A 236 2.11 -25.22 11.33
C PRO A 236 2.45 -26.65 11.78
N PRO A 237 1.81 -27.17 12.84
CA PRO A 237 2.07 -28.54 13.29
C PRO A 237 1.94 -29.54 12.13
N GLY A 238 2.99 -30.36 11.92
CA GLY A 238 2.99 -31.36 10.84
C GLY A 238 3.64 -30.93 9.52
N ILE A 239 4.10 -29.69 9.39
CA ILE A 239 4.90 -29.25 8.26
C ILE A 239 6.38 -29.35 8.65
N PRO A 240 7.20 -30.13 7.94
CA PRO A 240 8.63 -30.20 8.23
C PRO A 240 9.24 -28.81 8.04
N PRO A 241 10.16 -28.39 8.94
CA PRO A 241 10.92 -27.17 8.72
C PRO A 241 11.64 -27.27 7.36
N GLN A 242 11.80 -26.15 6.70
CA GLN A 242 12.62 -26.06 5.48
C GLN A 242 13.94 -26.82 5.71
N PRO A 243 14.40 -27.59 4.72
CA PRO A 243 15.69 -28.26 4.85
C PRO A 243 16.75 -27.23 5.23
N ALA A 244 17.57 -27.54 6.22
CA ALA A 244 18.67 -26.71 6.71
C ALA A 244 19.82 -26.58 5.67
N GLY A 245 19.48 -26.36 4.42
CA GLY A 245 20.38 -26.37 3.27
C GLY A 245 20.29 -25.15 2.37
N GLY A 246 19.82 -24.01 2.88
CA GLY A 246 19.81 -22.77 2.11
C GLY A 246 19.11 -22.87 0.75
N CYS A 247 18.79 -21.75 0.17
CA CYS A 247 18.32 -21.68 -1.21
C CYS A 247 19.34 -22.33 -2.14
N PRO A 248 18.96 -23.22 -3.08
CA PRO A 248 19.84 -23.60 -4.17
C PRO A 248 20.17 -22.32 -4.95
N GLN A 249 21.35 -21.83 -4.73
CA GLN A 249 21.81 -20.58 -5.31
C GLN A 249 22.46 -20.90 -6.66
N ASP A 250 22.10 -20.18 -7.68
CA ASP A 250 23.01 -19.99 -8.82
C ASP A 250 24.29 -19.45 -8.22
N LYS A 251 25.34 -20.28 -8.20
CA LYS A 251 26.57 -20.02 -7.45
C LYS A 251 27.08 -18.62 -7.75
N LEU A 252 26.90 -17.68 -6.82
CA LEU A 252 27.65 -16.44 -6.88
C LEU A 252 29.12 -16.79 -6.81
N ALA A 253 29.89 -16.27 -7.73
CA ALA A 253 31.27 -16.62 -7.98
C ALA A 253 32.23 -16.33 -6.79
N SER A 254 31.73 -15.88 -5.64
CA SER A 254 32.57 -15.52 -4.48
C SER A 254 31.78 -15.43 -3.18
N GLY A 255 31.50 -16.54 -2.53
CA GLY A 255 31.04 -16.49 -1.13
C GLY A 255 30.11 -17.64 -0.74
N ASP A 256 30.07 -17.95 0.54
CA ASP A 256 29.06 -18.82 1.11
C ASP A 256 27.68 -18.18 0.93
N PRO A 257 26.76 -18.77 0.15
CA PRO A 257 25.43 -18.19 -0.08
C PRO A 257 24.61 -18.05 1.21
N ALA A 258 24.94 -18.78 2.26
CA ALA A 258 24.31 -18.67 3.57
C ALA A 258 24.79 -17.43 4.37
N THR A 259 25.87 -16.78 3.93
CA THR A 259 26.43 -15.65 4.65
C THR A 259 27.02 -14.62 3.68
N VAL A 260 26.40 -13.45 3.59
CA VAL A 260 26.88 -12.32 2.79
C VAL A 260 27.32 -11.20 3.72
N ALA A 261 28.58 -10.75 3.61
CA ALA A 261 29.14 -9.69 4.46
C ALA A 261 28.93 -9.94 5.98
N GLY A 262 28.97 -11.20 6.42
CA GLY A 262 28.74 -11.58 7.81
C GLY A 262 27.26 -11.67 8.23
N ILE A 263 26.32 -11.50 7.31
CA ILE A 263 24.87 -11.60 7.55
C ILE A 263 24.40 -12.97 7.07
N ALA A 264 23.77 -13.74 7.96
CA ALA A 264 23.16 -15.03 7.60
C ALA A 264 21.88 -14.83 6.78
N CYS A 265 21.77 -15.49 5.64
CA CYS A 265 20.68 -15.34 4.66
C CYS A 265 20.06 -16.68 4.20
N PRO A 266 19.70 -17.59 5.11
CA PRO A 266 19.30 -18.94 4.71
C PRO A 266 17.99 -19.00 3.91
N GLY A 267 17.11 -18.00 4.02
CA GLY A 267 15.81 -17.96 3.35
C GLY A 267 15.74 -17.04 2.12
N TRP A 268 16.80 -16.30 1.84
CA TRP A 268 16.78 -15.28 0.81
C TRP A 268 17.61 -15.65 -0.41
N TYR A 269 17.11 -15.25 -1.58
CA TYR A 269 17.93 -15.21 -2.77
C TYR A 269 19.13 -14.27 -2.52
N SER A 270 20.34 -14.71 -2.90
CA SER A 270 21.59 -14.05 -2.49
C SER A 270 21.69 -12.59 -2.91
N GLN A 271 21.13 -12.20 -4.07
CA GLN A 271 21.13 -10.80 -4.50
C GLN A 271 20.33 -9.91 -3.55
N VAL A 272 19.20 -10.40 -3.03
CA VAL A 272 18.41 -9.66 -2.01
C VAL A 272 19.22 -9.48 -0.73
N CYS A 273 19.99 -10.50 -0.34
CA CYS A 273 20.84 -10.44 0.83
C CYS A 273 21.98 -9.42 0.67
N ILE A 274 22.63 -9.41 -0.49
CA ILE A 274 23.69 -8.43 -0.82
C ILE A 274 23.13 -7.01 -0.79
N THR A 275 21.98 -6.80 -1.42
CA THR A 275 21.27 -5.52 -1.43
C THR A 275 20.94 -5.06 0.00
N TYR A 276 20.35 -5.92 0.82
CA TYR A 276 20.03 -5.57 2.21
C TYR A 276 21.29 -5.21 3.02
N ALA A 277 22.35 -6.01 2.90
CA ALA A 277 23.62 -5.73 3.58
C ALA A 277 24.22 -4.39 3.16
N GLY A 278 24.22 -4.09 1.87
CA GLY A 278 24.73 -2.85 1.31
C GLY A 278 23.95 -1.63 1.80
N ILE A 279 22.64 -1.64 1.65
CA ILE A 279 21.76 -0.54 2.04
C ILE A 279 21.82 -0.32 3.57
N THR A 280 21.82 -1.39 4.36
CA THR A 280 21.90 -1.27 5.82
C THR A 280 23.21 -0.65 6.28
N ALA A 281 24.32 -0.96 5.58
CA ALA A 281 25.63 -0.41 5.91
C ALA A 281 25.77 1.06 5.54
N THR A 282 25.20 1.49 4.42
CA THR A 282 25.35 2.85 3.88
C THR A 282 24.19 3.76 4.22
N GLY A 283 22.98 3.21 4.35
CA GLY A 283 21.71 3.94 4.42
C GLY A 283 21.16 4.34 3.05
N ASP A 284 21.85 3.94 1.99
CA ASP A 284 21.59 4.37 0.62
C ASP A 284 21.51 3.17 -0.32
N ALA A 285 20.42 3.08 -1.10
CA ALA A 285 20.29 2.13 -2.19
C ALA A 285 21.05 2.64 -3.42
N ASN A 286 22.00 1.86 -3.92
CA ASN A 286 22.67 2.15 -5.18
C ASN A 286 21.80 1.77 -6.39
N ASP A 287 22.24 2.04 -7.62
CA ASP A 287 21.47 1.75 -8.83
C ASP A 287 21.19 0.25 -9.03
N THR A 288 22.10 -0.62 -8.63
CA THR A 288 21.93 -2.09 -8.71
C THR A 288 20.87 -2.55 -7.71
N ASP A 289 20.90 -2.03 -6.49
CA ASP A 289 19.92 -2.35 -5.44
C ASP A 289 18.52 -1.94 -5.89
N ARG A 290 18.37 -0.72 -6.40
CA ARG A 290 17.09 -0.23 -6.90
C ARG A 290 16.61 -0.99 -8.13
N ALA A 291 17.50 -1.40 -9.02
CA ALA A 291 17.15 -2.22 -10.18
C ALA A 291 16.60 -3.59 -9.77
N LEU A 292 17.19 -4.23 -8.74
CA LEU A 292 16.68 -5.48 -8.17
C LEU A 292 15.26 -5.31 -7.61
N LEU A 293 15.04 -4.28 -6.81
CA LEU A 293 13.72 -4.00 -6.22
C LEU A 293 12.69 -3.61 -7.29
N ALA A 294 13.12 -2.86 -8.32
CA ALA A 294 12.26 -2.46 -9.41
C ALA A 294 11.84 -3.64 -10.30
N ASP A 295 12.67 -4.70 -10.45
CA ASP A 295 12.29 -5.91 -11.17
C ASP A 295 11.07 -6.61 -10.52
N ALA A 296 10.92 -6.49 -9.22
CA ALA A 296 9.77 -6.99 -8.47
C ALA A 296 8.49 -6.13 -8.63
N SER A 297 8.46 -5.18 -9.57
CA SER A 297 7.47 -4.10 -9.59
C SER A 297 6.73 -3.99 -10.92
N GLY A 298 5.39 -3.96 -10.88
CA GLY A 298 4.53 -3.75 -12.05
C GLY A 298 4.83 -2.44 -12.80
N ALA A 299 5.27 -1.39 -12.08
CA ALA A 299 5.61 -0.10 -12.69
C ALA A 299 6.58 -0.20 -13.87
N THR A 300 7.51 -1.17 -13.86
CA THR A 300 8.56 -1.29 -14.88
C THR A 300 8.05 -1.81 -16.23
N GLN A 301 6.88 -2.43 -16.26
CA GLN A 301 6.23 -2.95 -17.46
C GLN A 301 4.75 -2.56 -17.57
N ILE A 302 4.33 -1.54 -16.85
CA ILE A 302 2.93 -1.11 -16.73
C ILE A 302 2.26 -0.85 -18.10
N ASP A 303 3.06 -0.54 -19.12
CA ASP A 303 2.59 -0.36 -20.49
C ASP A 303 2.11 -1.64 -21.16
N LYS A 304 2.40 -2.80 -20.59
CA LYS A 304 1.89 -4.09 -21.06
C LYS A 304 0.51 -4.42 -20.50
N LEU A 305 0.14 -3.83 -19.38
CA LEU A 305 -1.13 -4.11 -18.70
C LEU A 305 -2.30 -3.49 -19.47
N ARG A 306 -3.27 -4.32 -19.88
CA ARG A 306 -4.43 -3.92 -20.69
C ARG A 306 -5.77 -4.44 -20.18
N ILE A 307 -5.78 -5.01 -18.99
CA ILE A 307 -6.94 -5.63 -18.36
C ILE A 307 -7.52 -4.72 -17.28
N PRO A 308 -8.80 -4.87 -16.87
CA PRO A 308 -9.38 -4.15 -15.75
C PRO A 308 -8.61 -4.33 -14.45
N VAL A 309 -8.48 -3.24 -13.67
CA VAL A 309 -7.77 -3.22 -12.39
C VAL A 309 -8.62 -2.54 -11.32
N LEU A 310 -8.74 -3.18 -10.15
CA LEU A 310 -9.26 -2.56 -8.92
C LEU A 310 -8.10 -2.41 -7.93
N LEU A 311 -7.69 -1.18 -7.65
CA LEU A 311 -6.68 -0.87 -6.63
C LEU A 311 -7.37 -0.65 -5.29
N VAL A 312 -6.89 -1.31 -4.23
CA VAL A 312 -7.37 -1.10 -2.86
C VAL A 312 -6.18 -0.74 -1.98
N GLN A 313 -6.16 0.49 -1.44
CA GLN A 313 -5.03 1.01 -0.66
C GLN A 313 -5.51 1.50 0.70
N GLY A 314 -4.68 1.29 1.73
CA GLY A 314 -5.01 1.69 3.09
C GLY A 314 -4.51 3.09 3.43
N GLU A 315 -5.38 3.98 3.91
CA GLU A 315 -5.05 5.36 4.29
C GLU A 315 -4.07 5.46 5.48
N SER A 316 -3.88 4.37 6.21
CA SER A 316 -2.92 4.30 7.33
C SER A 316 -1.73 3.38 7.02
N ASP A 317 -1.44 3.18 5.73
CA ASP A 317 -0.38 2.26 5.32
C ASP A 317 1.00 2.94 5.34
N THR A 318 1.78 2.62 6.35
CA THR A 318 3.14 3.16 6.53
C THR A 318 4.20 2.43 5.69
N LEU A 319 3.86 1.30 5.09
CA LEU A 319 4.75 0.55 4.20
C LEU A 319 4.53 0.94 2.73
N PHE A 320 3.31 0.76 2.23
CA PHE A 320 2.85 1.09 0.88
C PHE A 320 1.73 2.11 0.98
N ASN A 321 2.06 3.38 0.87
CA ASN A 321 1.07 4.45 1.08
C ASN A 321 0.24 4.72 -0.19
N GLU A 322 -0.72 5.65 -0.11
CA GLU A 322 -1.64 5.97 -1.20
C GLU A 322 -0.91 6.41 -2.48
N ASN A 323 0.29 6.97 -2.37
CA ASN A 323 1.06 7.40 -3.52
C ASN A 323 1.43 6.22 -4.43
N ASP A 324 1.62 5.01 -3.89
CA ASP A 324 1.82 3.79 -4.67
C ASP A 324 0.60 3.46 -5.55
N ALA A 325 -0.59 3.44 -4.94
CA ALA A 325 -1.83 3.20 -5.69
C ALA A 325 -2.11 4.31 -6.71
N VAL A 326 -1.88 5.58 -6.34
CA VAL A 326 -2.08 6.72 -7.25
C VAL A 326 -1.11 6.69 -8.41
N ALA A 327 0.15 6.30 -8.21
CA ALA A 327 1.12 6.15 -9.29
C ALA A 327 0.66 5.07 -10.29
N THR A 328 0.22 3.90 -9.79
CA THR A 328 -0.36 2.83 -10.62
C THR A 328 -1.63 3.30 -11.34
N TYR A 329 -2.58 3.90 -10.61
CA TYR A 329 -3.82 4.45 -11.17
C TYR A 329 -3.56 5.44 -12.31
N THR A 330 -2.65 6.39 -12.08
CA THR A 330 -2.31 7.43 -13.04
C THR A 330 -1.70 6.84 -14.32
N ALA A 331 -0.78 5.88 -14.18
CA ALA A 331 -0.17 5.20 -15.32
C ALA A 331 -1.21 4.42 -16.13
N LEU A 332 -2.08 3.65 -15.47
CA LEU A 332 -3.12 2.87 -16.13
C LEU A 332 -4.15 3.76 -16.84
N ARG A 333 -4.59 4.86 -16.20
CA ARG A 333 -5.50 5.83 -16.82
C ARG A 333 -4.88 6.46 -18.07
N ARG A 334 -3.60 6.81 -18.03
CA ARG A 334 -2.87 7.35 -19.18
C ARG A 334 -2.81 6.36 -20.33
N ASN A 335 -2.70 5.08 -20.02
CA ASN A 335 -2.68 3.99 -21.01
C ASN A 335 -4.09 3.58 -21.48
N GLY A 336 -5.16 4.24 -21.03
CA GLY A 336 -6.55 3.93 -21.38
C GLY A 336 -7.08 2.64 -20.77
N VAL A 337 -6.44 2.14 -19.71
CA VAL A 337 -6.86 0.91 -19.02
C VAL A 337 -8.03 1.22 -18.07
N PRO A 338 -9.11 0.40 -18.05
CA PRO A 338 -10.15 0.52 -17.04
C PRO A 338 -9.58 0.27 -15.65
N VAL A 339 -9.60 1.29 -14.81
CA VAL A 339 -9.09 1.20 -13.43
C VAL A 339 -10.01 1.92 -12.47
N LYS A 340 -10.30 1.25 -11.35
CA LYS A 340 -10.98 1.82 -10.18
C LYS A 340 -10.02 1.81 -9.00
N MET A 341 -10.22 2.71 -8.03
CA MET A 341 -9.37 2.82 -6.85
C MET A 341 -10.23 3.05 -5.60
N ILE A 342 -9.92 2.33 -4.53
CA ILE A 342 -10.53 2.49 -3.20
C ILE A 342 -9.42 2.78 -2.21
N TRP A 343 -9.55 3.88 -1.46
CA TRP A 343 -8.79 4.14 -0.24
C TRP A 343 -9.62 3.68 0.95
N ASN A 344 -9.08 2.76 1.75
CA ASN A 344 -9.76 2.20 2.93
C ASN A 344 -9.05 2.58 4.23
N SER A 345 -9.67 2.35 5.39
CA SER A 345 -9.14 2.81 6.68
C SER A 345 -7.87 2.12 7.14
N GLY A 346 -7.63 0.90 6.71
CA GLY A 346 -6.52 0.08 7.20
C GLY A 346 -5.17 0.37 6.53
N GLY A 347 -4.20 -0.52 6.76
CA GLY A 347 -2.86 -0.44 6.18
C GLY A 347 -1.87 -1.35 6.90
N HIS A 348 -0.61 -1.37 6.43
CA HIS A 348 0.50 -1.93 7.20
C HIS A 348 0.89 -0.94 8.30
N GLY A 349 1.21 -1.44 9.47
CA GLY A 349 1.85 -0.61 10.50
C GLY A 349 0.98 -0.09 11.60
N GLY A 350 -0.27 -0.52 11.74
CA GLY A 350 -0.88 -0.29 12.98
C GLY A 350 -2.36 -0.04 13.07
N TYR A 351 -2.97 0.14 11.94
CA TYR A 351 -4.41 0.30 11.89
C TYR A 351 -5.00 -0.82 11.05
N ASP A 352 -5.69 -1.73 11.71
CA ASP A 352 -6.52 -2.71 11.00
C ASP A 352 -7.70 -1.98 10.35
N SER A 353 -8.22 -2.54 9.27
CA SER A 353 -9.48 -2.08 8.70
C SER A 353 -10.56 -2.06 9.76
N LEU A 354 -11.40 -1.04 9.75
CA LEU A 354 -12.51 -0.96 10.70
C LEU A 354 -13.48 -2.13 10.47
N PRO A 355 -14.13 -2.60 11.54
CA PRO A 355 -15.18 -3.61 11.40
C PRO A 355 -16.22 -3.16 10.37
N GLY A 356 -16.64 -4.05 9.46
CA GLY A 356 -17.57 -3.73 8.36
C GLY A 356 -16.92 -3.32 7.05
N GLU A 357 -15.68 -2.86 7.05
CA GLU A 357 -14.88 -2.78 5.83
C GLU A 357 -14.52 -4.16 5.32
N CYS A 358 -14.16 -5.06 6.22
CA CYS A 358 -13.79 -6.46 6.02
C CYS A 358 -13.09 -6.67 4.69
N ASP A 359 -11.80 -6.59 4.69
CA ASP A 359 -11.12 -6.66 3.43
C ASP A 359 -10.59 -8.07 3.12
N VAL A 360 -10.73 -8.46 1.88
CA VAL A 360 -10.18 -9.72 1.33
C VAL A 360 -8.65 -9.69 1.25
N TYR A 361 -8.01 -8.57 1.60
CA TYR A 361 -6.57 -8.34 1.48
C TYR A 361 -5.85 -8.36 2.82
N GLY A 362 -6.55 -8.43 3.94
CA GLY A 362 -5.94 -8.35 5.25
C GLY A 362 -6.86 -8.77 6.40
N ARG A 363 -6.47 -8.42 7.63
CA ARG A 363 -7.08 -8.88 8.87
C ARG A 363 -8.36 -8.13 9.20
N GLY A 364 -9.45 -8.34 8.49
CA GLY A 364 -10.68 -7.58 8.73
C GLY A 364 -11.66 -8.17 9.73
N THR A 365 -11.57 -9.44 10.07
CA THR A 365 -12.69 -10.11 10.75
C THR A 365 -12.43 -10.55 12.18
N GLY A 366 -11.23 -10.44 12.71
CA GLY A 366 -10.93 -10.75 14.12
C GLY A 366 -11.47 -12.08 14.67
N GLY A 367 -12.02 -12.96 13.83
CA GLY A 367 -12.66 -14.20 14.20
C GLY A 367 -12.62 -15.27 13.11
N SER A 368 -12.81 -16.51 13.52
CA SER A 368 -12.88 -17.70 12.65
C SER A 368 -14.18 -17.81 11.84
N ASP A 369 -15.07 -16.85 11.91
CA ASP A 369 -16.33 -16.86 11.16
C ASP A 369 -16.18 -16.14 9.83
N PHE A 370 -15.87 -16.91 8.80
CA PHE A 370 -15.71 -16.45 7.42
C PHE A 370 -17.02 -16.02 6.74
N SER A 371 -18.16 -16.20 7.37
CA SER A 371 -19.47 -15.75 6.86
C SER A 371 -19.58 -14.22 6.85
N GLY A 372 -18.77 -13.53 7.64
CA GLY A 372 -18.78 -12.08 7.75
C GLY A 372 -18.35 -11.33 6.49
N LEU A 373 -17.59 -11.95 5.57
CA LEU A 373 -17.18 -11.29 4.32
C LEU A 373 -18.36 -11.00 3.38
N ASP A 374 -19.46 -11.75 3.47
CA ASP A 374 -20.69 -11.51 2.70
C ASP A 374 -21.40 -10.20 3.08
N ASP A 375 -21.05 -9.61 4.21
CA ASP A 375 -21.61 -8.36 4.71
C ASP A 375 -20.58 -7.20 4.72
N CYS A 376 -19.46 -7.35 4.03
CA CYS A 376 -18.31 -6.46 4.13
C CYS A 376 -18.12 -5.61 2.87
N TYR A 377 -17.93 -4.31 3.03
CA TYR A 377 -17.84 -3.36 1.94
C TYR A 377 -16.78 -3.73 0.90
N LEU A 378 -15.52 -3.94 1.33
CA LEU A 378 -14.41 -4.19 0.40
C LEU A 378 -14.52 -5.54 -0.30
N SER A 379 -14.99 -6.59 0.38
CA SER A 379 -15.21 -7.90 -0.25
C SER A 379 -16.28 -7.84 -1.34
N LEU A 380 -17.38 -7.16 -1.06
CA LEU A 380 -18.49 -7.01 -2.01
C LEU A 380 -18.10 -6.12 -3.20
N ARG A 381 -17.32 -5.06 -2.98
CA ARG A 381 -16.77 -4.24 -4.07
C ARG A 381 -15.80 -5.03 -4.95
N THR A 382 -14.94 -5.85 -4.34
CA THR A 382 -14.04 -6.76 -5.07
C THR A 382 -14.85 -7.80 -5.86
N LEU A 383 -15.88 -8.38 -5.27
CA LEU A 383 -16.77 -9.33 -5.96
C LEU A 383 -17.46 -8.68 -7.18
N ALA A 384 -18.05 -7.50 -7.00
CA ALA A 384 -18.71 -6.77 -8.09
C ALA A 384 -17.74 -6.48 -9.25
N PHE A 385 -16.53 -6.06 -8.93
CA PHE A 385 -15.47 -5.85 -9.92
C PHE A 385 -15.11 -7.13 -10.68
N LEU A 386 -14.92 -8.25 -9.96
CA LEU A 386 -14.59 -9.55 -10.57
C LEU A 386 -15.77 -10.07 -11.41
N ASP A 387 -17.00 -9.96 -10.94
CA ASP A 387 -18.20 -10.36 -11.69
C ASP A 387 -18.35 -9.54 -12.98
N ASN A 388 -18.03 -8.25 -12.93
CA ASN A 388 -18.01 -7.42 -14.14
C ASN A 388 -16.92 -7.89 -15.12
N ALA A 389 -15.69 -8.01 -14.66
CA ALA A 389 -14.55 -8.29 -15.53
C ALA A 389 -14.54 -9.73 -16.08
N LEU A 390 -14.98 -10.73 -15.32
CA LEU A 390 -14.86 -12.15 -15.67
C LEU A 390 -16.17 -12.79 -16.13
N ARG A 391 -17.32 -12.21 -15.73
CA ARG A 391 -18.66 -12.75 -16.02
C ARG A 391 -19.54 -11.79 -16.83
N GLY A 392 -19.13 -10.51 -16.98
CA GLY A 392 -19.87 -9.49 -17.71
C GLY A 392 -21.10 -8.95 -16.95
N VAL A 393 -21.14 -9.11 -15.64
CA VAL A 393 -22.18 -8.50 -14.80
C VAL A 393 -21.90 -6.99 -14.69
N PRO A 394 -22.89 -6.11 -14.95
CA PRO A 394 -22.66 -4.66 -14.83
C PRO A 394 -22.20 -4.25 -13.43
N ASP A 395 -21.18 -3.38 -13.37
CA ASP A 395 -20.65 -2.76 -12.16
C ASP A 395 -20.60 -1.24 -12.37
N ASP A 396 -21.56 -0.52 -11.79
CA ASP A 396 -21.73 0.93 -11.87
C ASP A 396 -21.03 1.66 -10.70
N SER A 397 -20.23 0.96 -9.90
CA SER A 397 -19.50 1.55 -8.80
C SER A 397 -18.53 2.64 -9.25
N PRO A 398 -18.23 3.65 -8.39
CA PRO A 398 -17.42 4.81 -8.72
C PRO A 398 -16.00 4.46 -9.16
N GLY A 399 -15.38 5.35 -9.93
CA GLY A 399 -13.98 5.21 -10.35
C GLY A 399 -12.98 5.46 -9.22
N PHE A 400 -13.39 6.24 -8.22
CA PHE A 400 -12.61 6.48 -7.00
C PHE A 400 -13.52 6.54 -5.78
N THR A 401 -13.12 5.85 -4.72
CA THR A 401 -13.80 5.80 -3.43
C THR A 401 -12.77 5.99 -2.33
N TYR A 402 -13.08 6.74 -1.29
CA TYR A 402 -12.16 7.01 -0.17
C TYR A 402 -12.88 6.89 1.16
N PHE A 403 -12.18 6.40 2.18
CA PHE A 403 -12.69 6.29 3.54
C PHE A 403 -12.78 7.68 4.18
N ARG A 404 -13.80 7.90 5.02
CA ARG A 404 -14.01 9.14 5.75
C ARG A 404 -13.75 8.90 7.24
N ASP A 405 -12.54 9.21 7.71
CA ASP A 405 -12.08 9.01 9.09
C ASP A 405 -12.93 9.76 10.15
N TRP A 406 -13.72 10.74 9.70
CA TRP A 406 -14.57 11.58 10.54
C TRP A 406 -16.02 11.10 10.68
N VAL A 407 -16.39 10.00 10.08
CA VAL A 407 -17.73 9.42 10.16
C VAL A 407 -17.72 8.29 11.19
N THR A 408 -18.58 8.41 12.20
CA THR A 408 -18.67 7.38 13.23
C THR A 408 -19.26 6.11 12.65
N TYR A 409 -18.55 5.00 12.84
CA TYR A 409 -18.98 3.69 12.39
C TYR A 409 -20.01 3.05 13.32
N GLY A 410 -21.18 2.68 12.78
CA GLY A 410 -22.28 2.05 13.55
C GLY A 410 -22.10 0.56 13.83
N GLY A 411 -21.04 -0.08 13.37
CA GLY A 411 -20.64 -1.45 13.73
C GLY A 411 -21.42 -2.57 13.05
N LYS A 412 -22.22 -2.33 12.00
CA LYS A 412 -22.98 -3.37 11.30
C LYS A 412 -22.96 -3.19 9.79
N GLY A 413 -22.58 -4.28 9.11
CA GLY A 413 -22.72 -4.43 7.66
C GLY A 413 -21.76 -3.59 6.83
N ALA A 414 -21.91 -3.72 5.52
CA ALA A 414 -21.25 -2.86 4.54
C ALA A 414 -21.79 -1.44 4.71
N ASN A 415 -21.08 -0.60 5.43
CA ASN A 415 -21.55 0.72 5.77
C ASN A 415 -20.96 1.74 4.80
N ASP A 416 -21.75 2.10 3.84
CA ASP A 416 -21.53 3.09 2.81
C ASP A 416 -21.35 4.52 3.35
N GLU A 417 -21.97 4.85 4.48
CA GLU A 417 -21.90 6.18 5.06
C GLU A 417 -20.45 6.61 5.40
N GLN A 418 -19.53 5.65 5.49
CA GLN A 418 -18.12 5.91 5.79
C GLN A 418 -17.29 6.24 4.56
N TYR A 419 -17.81 5.98 3.37
CA TYR A 419 -17.10 6.24 2.14
C TYR A 419 -17.61 7.49 1.44
N GLY A 420 -16.70 8.20 0.81
CA GLY A 420 -16.99 9.24 -0.15
C GLY A 420 -16.54 8.80 -1.52
N ASP A 421 -17.19 9.34 -2.56
CA ASP A 421 -16.98 8.94 -3.94
C ASP A 421 -16.59 10.10 -4.83
N ALA A 422 -15.87 9.76 -5.90
CA ALA A 422 -15.67 10.63 -7.04
C ALA A 422 -15.67 9.82 -8.34
N PRO A 423 -16.05 10.42 -9.47
CA PRO A 423 -16.00 9.73 -10.77
C PRO A 423 -14.58 9.23 -11.12
N ALA A 424 -13.56 9.92 -10.64
CA ALA A 424 -12.14 9.59 -10.86
C ALA A 424 -11.25 10.33 -9.86
N PHE A 425 -10.02 9.84 -9.68
CA PHE A 425 -8.93 10.59 -9.05
C PHE A 425 -8.17 11.42 -10.14
N PRO A 426 -7.68 12.64 -9.82
CA PRO A 426 -7.80 13.37 -8.56
C PRO A 426 -9.18 14.00 -8.35
N VAL A 427 -9.55 14.17 -7.09
CA VAL A 427 -10.74 14.93 -6.71
C VAL A 427 -10.51 16.41 -7.02
N ALA A 428 -11.50 17.07 -7.60
CA ALA A 428 -11.41 18.47 -8.00
C ALA A 428 -11.32 19.41 -6.79
N GLY A 429 -10.72 20.58 -7.00
CA GLY A 429 -10.54 21.62 -6.00
C GLY A 429 -9.19 21.56 -5.30
N SER A 430 -8.74 22.71 -4.82
CA SER A 430 -7.54 22.83 -4.00
C SER A 430 -7.52 24.17 -3.27
N THR A 431 -6.76 24.21 -2.17
CA THR A 431 -6.43 25.47 -1.49
C THR A 431 -4.93 25.60 -1.38
N THR A 432 -4.36 26.67 -1.90
CA THR A 432 -2.94 26.97 -1.84
C THR A 432 -2.67 28.03 -0.79
N PHE A 433 -1.74 27.74 0.09
CA PHE A 433 -1.20 28.63 1.11
C PHE A 433 0.21 29.05 0.71
N THR A 434 0.60 30.28 1.06
CA THR A 434 1.99 30.74 1.03
C THR A 434 2.60 30.58 2.41
N LEU A 435 3.82 30.03 2.49
CA LEU A 435 4.60 30.01 3.71
C LEU A 435 5.00 31.45 4.05
N SER A 436 4.67 31.93 5.23
CA SER A 436 4.89 33.31 5.65
C SER A 436 5.80 33.37 6.87
N GLY A 437 6.52 34.47 7.03
CA GLY A 437 7.29 34.74 8.26
C GLY A 437 6.42 34.53 9.49
N SER A 438 7.04 34.25 10.64
CA SER A 438 6.36 33.86 11.88
C SER A 438 5.58 32.55 11.79
N ASP A 439 6.10 31.58 11.00
CA ASP A 439 5.65 30.18 10.97
C ASP A 439 4.17 30.02 10.61
N LYS A 440 3.71 30.79 9.62
CA LYS A 440 2.31 30.82 9.18
C LYS A 440 2.13 30.27 7.77
N LEU A 441 0.97 29.65 7.56
CA LEU A 441 0.37 29.40 6.25
C LEU A 441 -0.73 30.42 6.01
N VAL A 442 -0.62 31.22 4.95
CA VAL A 442 -1.59 32.25 4.64
C VAL A 442 -2.07 32.15 3.20
N THR A 443 -3.32 32.49 2.94
CA THR A 443 -3.88 32.55 1.57
C THR A 443 -3.64 33.90 0.89
N SER A 444 -3.25 34.92 1.68
CA SER A 444 -2.91 36.27 1.19
C SER A 444 -2.03 36.99 2.21
N GLY A 445 -1.36 38.06 1.79
CA GLY A 445 -0.58 38.91 2.69
C GLY A 445 0.65 38.23 3.30
N ALA A 446 1.29 37.32 2.58
CA ALA A 446 2.48 36.65 3.06
C ALA A 446 3.65 37.62 3.28
N SER A 447 4.34 37.47 4.40
CA SER A 447 5.59 38.19 4.70
C SER A 447 6.81 37.35 4.35
N ALA A 448 7.84 38.01 3.81
CA ALA A 448 9.14 37.40 3.58
C ALA A 448 9.86 37.15 4.92
N GLY A 449 10.68 36.11 4.95
CA GLY A 449 11.48 35.71 6.11
C GLY A 449 12.15 34.36 5.87
N SER A 450 12.61 33.73 6.93
CA SER A 450 13.14 32.38 6.89
C SER A 450 12.90 31.67 8.22
N ALA A 451 12.82 30.35 8.16
CA ALA A 451 12.83 29.46 9.32
C ALA A 451 13.94 28.41 9.12
N SER A 452 14.57 27.95 10.19
CA SER A 452 15.67 26.99 10.08
C SER A 452 15.53 25.85 11.07
N PHE A 453 15.97 24.67 10.67
CA PHE A 453 16.07 23.47 11.50
C PHE A 453 17.38 22.75 11.21
N VAL A 454 17.75 21.83 12.10
CA VAL A 454 19.06 21.18 12.03
C VAL A 454 18.88 19.68 11.92
N ASN A 455 19.60 19.07 10.98
CA ASN A 455 19.89 17.65 11.05
C ASN A 455 21.01 17.46 12.08
N PRO A 456 20.76 16.78 13.21
CA PRO A 456 21.72 16.70 14.29
C PRO A 456 22.86 15.74 13.93
N PRO A 457 24.02 15.85 14.65
CA PRO A 457 25.04 14.82 14.57
C PRO A 457 24.51 13.46 15.02
N ALA A 458 25.13 12.40 14.51
CA ALA A 458 24.77 11.03 14.85
C ALA A 458 24.77 10.80 16.38
N GLY A 459 23.76 10.04 16.86
CA GLY A 459 23.61 9.70 18.28
C GLY A 459 22.59 10.53 19.04
N LEU A 460 22.08 11.62 18.46
CA LEU A 460 20.92 12.31 19.05
C LEU A 460 19.61 11.63 18.63
N PRO A 461 18.58 11.67 19.50
CA PRO A 461 17.31 11.00 19.20
C PRO A 461 16.64 11.64 17.97
N PRO A 462 16.17 10.81 17.02
CA PRO A 462 15.35 11.30 15.91
C PRO A 462 13.92 11.61 16.39
N ALA A 463 13.16 12.31 15.57
CA ALA A 463 11.71 12.37 15.72
C ALA A 463 11.10 10.96 15.69
N TYR A 464 9.95 10.81 16.35
CA TYR A 464 9.20 9.56 16.36
C TYR A 464 7.75 9.87 16.02
N THR A 465 7.39 9.84 14.75
CA THR A 465 6.08 10.31 14.29
C THR A 465 5.34 9.27 13.45
N GLU A 466 5.97 8.71 12.44
CA GLU A 466 5.45 7.52 11.78
C GLU A 466 5.68 6.31 12.70
N THR A 467 4.65 5.52 12.95
CA THR A 467 4.80 4.30 13.76
C THR A 467 4.29 3.10 13.00
N SER A 468 5.00 1.97 13.16
CA SER A 468 4.46 0.68 12.82
C SER A 468 4.07 -0.07 14.10
N ASN A 469 3.16 -1.03 14.01
CA ASN A 469 2.79 -1.92 15.13
C ASN A 469 3.96 -2.72 15.69
N PHE A 470 5.07 -2.74 14.97
CA PHE A 470 6.29 -3.42 15.35
C PHE A 470 7.17 -2.61 16.29
N SER A 471 6.75 -1.40 16.66
CA SER A 471 7.52 -0.49 17.54
C SER A 471 7.50 -0.90 19.02
N GLY A 472 6.80 -1.98 19.38
CA GLY A 472 6.78 -2.54 20.73
C GLY A 472 5.40 -2.62 21.37
N PRO A 473 5.29 -3.25 22.56
CA PRO A 473 4.01 -3.52 23.21
C PRO A 473 3.24 -2.26 23.69
N ALA A 474 3.88 -1.10 23.68
CA ALA A 474 3.24 0.18 24.04
C ALA A 474 2.50 0.82 22.86
N SER A 475 2.75 0.39 21.63
CA SER A 475 2.09 0.88 20.42
C SER A 475 1.09 -0.18 19.93
N SER A 476 -0.13 -0.15 20.45
CA SER A 476 -1.23 -0.91 19.83
C SER A 476 -1.92 -0.06 18.77
N PRO A 477 -2.59 -0.67 17.78
CA PRO A 477 -3.42 0.06 16.83
C PRO A 477 -4.45 0.98 17.49
N GLN A 478 -4.94 0.55 18.64
CA GLN A 478 -5.96 1.26 19.41
C GLN A 478 -5.38 2.38 20.31
N ASN A 479 -4.07 2.39 20.53
CA ASN A 479 -3.41 3.40 21.36
C ASN A 479 -1.96 3.65 20.90
N PRO A 480 -1.76 4.27 19.73
CA PRO A 480 -0.42 4.58 19.23
C PRO A 480 0.23 5.63 20.14
N LEU A 481 1.55 5.55 20.29
CA LEU A 481 2.32 6.59 20.97
C LEU A 481 2.09 7.94 20.28
N PRO A 482 1.98 9.06 21.01
CA PRO A 482 1.85 10.38 20.41
C PRO A 482 3.03 10.68 19.47
N PRO A 483 2.77 11.29 18.31
CA PRO A 483 3.86 11.76 17.45
C PRO A 483 4.71 12.76 18.20
N THR A 484 6.04 12.56 18.17
CA THR A 484 6.99 13.40 18.90
C THR A 484 8.02 13.95 17.93
N GLU A 485 7.97 15.26 17.70
CA GLU A 485 9.01 16.00 16.99
C GLU A 485 10.13 16.40 17.96
N GLN A 486 11.37 16.45 17.47
CA GLN A 486 12.50 16.85 18.30
C GLN A 486 12.73 18.35 18.19
N PRO A 487 12.90 19.07 19.34
CA PRO A 487 13.15 20.51 19.31
C PRO A 487 14.36 20.88 18.47
N GLY A 488 14.21 21.89 17.61
CA GLY A 488 15.27 22.37 16.72
C GLY A 488 15.54 21.49 15.49
N GLN A 489 14.91 20.30 15.40
CA GLN A 489 15.04 19.42 14.25
C GLN A 489 13.86 19.54 13.26
N HIS A 490 12.98 20.49 13.46
CA HIS A 490 11.83 20.75 12.57
C HIS A 490 11.46 22.23 12.57
N VAL A 491 10.68 22.60 11.56
CA VAL A 491 9.96 23.87 11.46
C VAL A 491 8.50 23.60 11.09
N ASP A 492 7.61 24.40 11.67
CA ASP A 492 6.16 24.30 11.53
C ASP A 492 5.60 25.53 10.81
N PHE A 493 4.68 25.33 9.88
CA PHE A 493 3.89 26.40 9.26
C PHE A 493 2.42 26.08 9.45
N THR A 494 1.70 26.91 10.22
CA THR A 494 0.32 26.64 10.64
C THR A 494 -0.63 27.69 10.04
N SER A 495 -1.79 27.26 9.51
CA SER A 495 -2.83 28.15 9.01
C SER A 495 -3.58 28.87 10.15
N ALA A 496 -4.35 29.89 9.82
CA ALA A 496 -5.42 30.34 10.69
C ALA A 496 -6.46 29.21 10.85
N PRO A 497 -7.16 29.15 12.00
CA PRO A 497 -8.24 28.19 12.20
C PRO A 497 -9.33 28.31 11.12
N PHE A 498 -9.81 27.17 10.63
CA PHE A 498 -10.87 27.14 9.63
C PHE A 498 -12.20 27.63 10.22
N THR A 499 -12.91 28.45 9.46
CA THR A 499 -14.21 29.00 9.87
C THR A 499 -15.38 28.04 9.67
N SER A 500 -15.17 26.98 8.92
CA SER A 500 -16.10 25.87 8.65
C SER A 500 -15.29 24.58 8.47
N ASP A 501 -15.95 23.43 8.47
CA ASP A 501 -15.31 22.16 8.15
C ASP A 501 -14.69 22.23 6.73
N VAL A 502 -13.48 21.71 6.60
CA VAL A 502 -12.75 21.59 5.33
C VAL A 502 -12.39 20.13 5.11
N VAL A 503 -12.94 19.55 4.06
CA VAL A 503 -12.58 18.19 3.61
C VAL A 503 -11.50 18.29 2.56
N SER A 504 -10.41 17.54 2.71
CA SER A 504 -9.32 17.46 1.74
C SER A 504 -9.09 16.00 1.37
N VAL A 505 -9.08 15.71 0.07
CA VAL A 505 -8.90 14.35 -0.47
C VAL A 505 -7.89 14.36 -1.61
N GLY A 506 -6.77 13.70 -1.43
CA GLY A 506 -5.72 13.61 -2.46
C GLY A 506 -4.32 13.74 -1.89
N ILE A 507 -3.36 14.06 -2.75
CA ILE A 507 -1.94 14.17 -2.38
C ILE A 507 -1.58 15.65 -2.22
N PRO A 508 -1.26 16.11 -1.00
CA PRO A 508 -0.76 17.46 -0.79
C PRO A 508 0.58 17.68 -1.50
N ALA A 509 0.88 18.92 -1.83
CA ALA A 509 2.13 19.29 -2.48
C ALA A 509 2.72 20.56 -1.86
N ALA A 510 4.04 20.67 -1.90
CA ALA A 510 4.68 21.91 -1.54
C ALA A 510 5.73 22.30 -2.59
N HIS A 511 5.82 23.60 -2.85
CA HIS A 511 6.86 24.25 -3.64
C HIS A 511 7.71 25.06 -2.69
N LEU A 512 8.98 24.73 -2.55
CA LEU A 512 9.81 25.21 -1.45
C LEU A 512 11.12 25.82 -1.95
N ARG A 513 11.48 26.97 -1.38
CA ARG A 513 12.82 27.54 -1.49
C ARG A 513 13.63 27.15 -0.27
N LEU A 514 14.60 26.28 -0.49
CA LEU A 514 15.44 25.74 0.56
C LEU A 514 16.90 26.13 0.35
N ALA A 515 17.66 26.18 1.44
CA ALA A 515 19.11 26.23 1.43
C ALA A 515 19.63 25.32 2.54
N HIS A 516 20.79 24.71 2.32
CA HIS A 516 21.46 23.90 3.32
C HIS A 516 22.98 24.07 3.23
N ALA A 517 23.69 23.71 4.29
CA ALA A 517 25.12 23.97 4.40
C ALA A 517 25.98 22.79 3.93
N ALA A 518 25.46 21.57 3.99
CA ALA A 518 26.22 20.38 3.59
C ALA A 518 26.37 20.27 2.07
N PRO A 519 27.50 19.74 1.54
CA PRO A 519 27.70 19.55 0.11
C PRO A 519 26.98 18.30 -0.46
N THR A 520 26.28 17.55 0.39
CA THR A 520 25.57 16.32 0.04
C THR A 520 24.13 16.61 -0.37
N ASP A 521 23.41 15.58 -0.85
CA ASP A 521 21.97 15.68 -1.08
C ASP A 521 21.24 16.12 0.19
N LEU A 522 20.23 16.95 0.00
CA LEU A 522 19.36 17.39 1.07
C LEU A 522 18.33 16.31 1.41
N VAL A 523 18.32 15.84 2.66
CA VAL A 523 17.33 14.88 3.17
C VAL A 523 16.49 15.52 4.26
N PHE A 524 15.16 15.41 4.13
CA PHE A 524 14.19 15.87 5.12
C PHE A 524 12.85 15.13 4.96
N PHE A 525 11.91 15.37 5.89
CA PHE A 525 10.60 14.73 5.94
C PHE A 525 9.49 15.77 5.93
N GLY A 526 8.55 15.66 5.01
CA GLY A 526 7.33 16.47 4.97
C GLY A 526 6.19 15.77 5.71
N LYS A 527 5.44 16.50 6.54
CA LYS A 527 4.36 15.98 7.38
C LYS A 527 3.19 16.94 7.40
N VAL A 528 1.95 16.41 7.48
CA VAL A 528 0.74 17.23 7.60
C VAL A 528 0.02 16.89 8.89
N TYR A 529 -0.22 17.92 9.70
CA TYR A 529 -0.92 17.78 10.96
C TYR A 529 -2.27 18.50 10.93
N ASP A 530 -3.24 17.92 11.60
CA ASP A 530 -4.45 18.60 12.07
C ASP A 530 -4.20 19.17 13.47
N ILE A 531 -4.43 20.48 13.64
CA ILE A 531 -4.24 21.18 14.91
C ILE A 531 -5.60 21.55 15.46
N ALA A 532 -5.97 20.93 16.57
CA ALA A 532 -7.23 21.20 17.26
C ALA A 532 -7.20 22.56 18.01
N PRO A 533 -8.36 23.11 18.40
CA PRO A 533 -8.46 24.39 19.11
C PRO A 533 -7.71 24.44 20.45
N ASP A 534 -7.48 23.31 21.11
CA ASP A 534 -6.70 23.20 22.33
C ASP A 534 -5.18 23.14 22.10
N GLY A 535 -4.74 23.19 20.83
CA GLY A 535 -3.35 23.12 20.43
C GLY A 535 -2.82 21.69 20.24
N SER A 536 -3.61 20.66 20.49
CA SER A 536 -3.20 19.29 20.24
C SER A 536 -2.98 19.06 18.73
N ALA A 537 -1.92 18.30 18.38
CA ALA A 537 -1.52 18.04 17.01
C ALA A 537 -1.68 16.56 16.68
N THR A 538 -2.42 16.26 15.62
CA THR A 538 -2.59 14.91 15.07
C THR A 538 -1.91 14.81 13.72
N LEU A 539 -0.88 13.97 13.60
CA LEU A 539 -0.30 13.62 12.30
C LEU A 539 -1.32 12.78 11.53
N ILE A 540 -1.77 13.29 10.38
CA ILE A 540 -2.84 12.65 9.60
C ILE A 540 -2.38 11.26 9.18
N HIS A 541 -3.16 10.24 9.57
CA HIS A 541 -2.91 8.81 9.34
C HIS A 541 -1.49 8.33 9.73
N ARG A 542 -0.73 9.15 10.45
CA ARG A 542 0.65 8.92 10.87
C ARG A 542 1.63 8.69 9.70
N LEU A 543 1.38 9.32 8.57
CA LEU A 543 2.18 9.18 7.35
C LEU A 543 3.17 10.32 7.20
N ILE A 544 4.37 9.99 6.74
CA ILE A 544 5.45 10.93 6.46
C ILE A 544 5.89 10.83 5.01
N ALA A 545 6.38 11.93 4.45
CA ALA A 545 6.92 12.00 3.10
C ALA A 545 8.44 12.22 3.14
N PRO A 546 9.25 11.16 3.05
CA PRO A 546 10.70 11.31 2.92
C PRO A 546 11.07 11.99 1.61
N VAL A 547 12.02 12.91 1.66
CA VAL A 547 12.51 13.68 0.52
C VAL A 547 14.03 13.60 0.48
N ARG A 548 14.58 13.27 -0.69
CA ARG A 548 16.00 13.45 -1.01
C ARG A 548 16.09 14.27 -2.28
N ALA A 549 16.57 15.49 -2.16
CA ALA A 549 16.80 16.39 -3.29
C ALA A 549 18.31 16.50 -3.57
N PRO A 550 18.74 16.34 -4.85
CA PRO A 550 20.14 16.53 -5.22
C PRO A 550 20.62 17.92 -4.83
N ALA A 551 21.83 18.04 -4.31
CA ALA A 551 22.42 19.32 -3.90
C ALA A 551 22.39 20.37 -5.03
N ALA A 552 22.57 19.95 -6.28
CA ALA A 552 22.50 20.84 -7.45
C ALA A 552 21.10 21.41 -7.70
N ASP A 553 20.04 20.72 -7.30
CA ASP A 553 18.65 21.14 -7.51
C ASP A 553 18.18 22.10 -6.43
N VAL A 554 18.71 22.01 -5.22
CA VAL A 554 18.31 22.85 -4.07
C VAL A 554 18.64 24.34 -4.27
N ALA A 555 19.55 24.69 -5.19
CA ALA A 555 19.81 26.08 -5.59
C ALA A 555 18.59 26.76 -6.25
N LYS A 556 17.56 25.99 -6.63
CA LYS A 556 16.27 26.44 -7.20
C LYS A 556 15.14 26.00 -6.27
N PRO A 557 13.94 26.56 -6.42
CA PRO A 557 12.77 26.02 -5.75
C PRO A 557 12.55 24.56 -6.14
N ILE A 558 12.23 23.72 -5.17
CA ILE A 558 11.92 22.31 -5.38
C ILE A 558 10.44 22.03 -5.14
N ASP A 559 9.91 21.08 -5.88
CA ASP A 559 8.57 20.55 -5.70
C ASP A 559 8.62 19.22 -4.96
N ILE A 560 7.72 19.05 -3.99
CA ILE A 560 7.54 17.78 -3.28
C ILE A 560 6.08 17.37 -3.28
N LYS A 561 5.83 16.07 -3.31
CA LYS A 561 4.54 15.46 -3.02
C LYS A 561 4.57 14.90 -1.61
N LEU A 562 3.58 15.25 -0.81
CA LEU A 562 3.41 14.59 0.49
C LEU A 562 2.67 13.25 0.29
N VAL A 563 2.35 12.57 1.38
CA VAL A 563 1.54 11.35 1.27
C VAL A 563 0.07 11.72 1.15
N GLY A 564 -0.67 10.98 0.34
CA GLY A 564 -2.10 11.15 0.14
C GLY A 564 -2.92 10.86 1.40
N PHE A 565 -4.07 11.50 1.50
CA PHE A 565 -5.05 11.25 2.55
C PHE A 565 -6.45 11.72 2.16
N ALA A 566 -7.46 11.18 2.86
CA ALA A 566 -8.79 11.79 2.98
C ALA A 566 -8.99 12.19 4.44
N HIS A 567 -9.22 13.48 4.69
CA HIS A 567 -9.35 14.02 6.05
C HIS A 567 -10.27 15.23 6.12
N ARG A 568 -10.96 15.38 7.26
CA ARG A 568 -11.77 16.55 7.56
C ARG A 568 -11.14 17.37 8.68
N PHE A 569 -10.61 18.52 8.33
CA PHE A 569 -10.31 19.56 9.31
C PHE A 569 -11.62 20.16 9.83
N ALA A 570 -11.97 19.94 11.08
CA ALA A 570 -13.20 20.47 11.65
C ALA A 570 -13.13 21.99 11.81
N LYS A 571 -14.30 22.65 11.92
CA LYS A 571 -14.37 24.07 12.23
C LYS A 571 -13.57 24.38 13.52
N GLY A 572 -12.70 25.38 13.45
CA GLY A 572 -11.81 25.79 14.54
C GLY A 572 -10.46 25.08 14.54
N HIS A 573 -10.29 24.00 13.76
CA HIS A 573 -9.00 23.35 13.53
C HIS A 573 -8.16 24.13 12.51
N ALA A 574 -6.87 23.83 12.46
CA ALA A 574 -5.93 24.41 11.49
C ALA A 574 -5.09 23.31 10.85
N VAL A 575 -4.63 23.54 9.63
CA VAL A 575 -3.64 22.67 8.99
C VAL A 575 -2.23 23.16 9.30
N ARG A 576 -1.30 22.22 9.57
CA ARG A 576 0.12 22.51 9.74
C ARG A 576 0.94 21.68 8.75
N LEU A 577 1.84 22.33 8.02
CA LEU A 577 2.95 21.70 7.32
C LEU A 577 4.16 21.71 8.25
N THR A 578 4.71 20.53 8.55
CA THR A 578 5.98 20.36 9.27
C THR A 578 7.04 19.85 8.31
N LEU A 579 8.22 20.47 8.34
CA LEU A 579 9.42 19.97 7.68
C LEU A 579 10.42 19.58 8.77
N ALA A 580 10.80 18.30 8.81
CA ALA A 580 11.65 17.74 9.85
C ALA A 580 12.92 17.10 9.27
N ALA A 581 14.02 17.13 9.99
CA ALA A 581 15.31 16.57 9.57
C ALA A 581 15.39 15.06 9.76
N THR A 582 14.63 14.50 10.71
CA THR A 582 14.75 13.09 11.11
C THR A 582 13.38 12.44 11.33
N ASP A 583 13.33 11.11 11.14
CA ASP A 583 12.28 10.24 11.68
C ASP A 583 12.82 8.82 11.94
N ALA A 584 12.45 8.21 13.06
CA ALA A 584 13.02 6.95 13.56
C ALA A 584 12.74 5.72 12.68
N THR A 585 11.71 5.78 11.82
CA THR A 585 11.32 4.66 10.94
C THR A 585 12.20 4.56 9.71
N SER A 586 12.88 5.65 9.36
CA SER A 586 13.73 5.76 8.19
C SER A 586 15.20 5.91 8.56
N TYR A 587 16.09 5.67 7.60
CA TYR A 587 17.50 5.94 7.75
C TYR A 587 17.74 7.43 7.62
N ASN A 588 18.14 8.08 8.72
CA ASN A 588 18.34 9.51 8.76
C ASN A 588 19.71 9.89 8.16
N ASN A 589 19.80 11.07 7.55
CA ASN A 589 21.09 11.62 7.15
C ASN A 589 21.97 11.79 8.39
N LYS A 590 23.17 11.19 8.36
CA LYS A 590 24.10 11.21 9.50
C LYS A 590 24.98 12.46 9.53
N ALA A 591 25.04 13.22 8.44
CA ALA A 591 25.85 14.44 8.39
C ALA A 591 25.09 15.58 9.08
N PRO A 592 25.69 16.30 10.03
CA PRO A 592 25.11 17.51 10.57
C PRO A 592 24.87 18.52 9.45
N ASP A 593 23.66 19.10 9.41
CA ASP A 593 23.29 20.06 8.39
C ASP A 593 22.30 21.08 8.95
N GLN A 594 22.44 22.33 8.53
CA GLN A 594 21.47 23.37 8.84
C GLN A 594 20.64 23.65 7.59
N ILE A 595 19.34 23.45 7.69
CA ILE A 595 18.38 23.60 6.60
C ILE A 595 17.59 24.87 6.85
N THR A 596 17.54 25.74 5.85
CA THR A 596 16.80 27.02 5.90
C THR A 596 15.68 27.00 4.87
N VAL A 597 14.47 27.31 5.32
CA VAL A 597 13.28 27.49 4.48
C VAL A 597 13.05 28.99 4.28
N THR A 598 13.08 29.45 3.04
CA THR A 598 12.72 30.85 2.71
C THR A 598 11.22 30.97 2.61
N THR A 599 10.63 31.94 3.31
CA THR A 599 9.18 32.22 3.31
C THR A 599 8.83 33.42 2.42
N GLY A 600 7.56 33.61 2.13
CA GLY A 600 7.04 34.62 1.23
C GLY A 600 6.79 34.09 -0.18
N ALA A 601 6.76 34.98 -1.16
CA ALA A 601 6.50 34.60 -2.55
C ALA A 601 7.50 33.55 -3.04
N GLY A 602 7.03 32.39 -3.47
CA GLY A 602 7.85 31.27 -3.97
C GLY A 602 8.06 30.11 -3.01
N SER A 603 7.37 30.12 -1.85
CA SER A 603 7.22 28.91 -1.03
C SER A 603 5.75 28.71 -0.71
N THR A 604 5.18 27.62 -1.19
CA THR A 604 3.74 27.35 -1.08
C THR A 604 3.47 25.92 -0.62
N PHE A 605 2.29 25.74 -0.01
CA PHE A 605 1.73 24.46 0.36
C PHE A 605 0.31 24.36 -0.17
N THR A 606 -0.06 23.27 -0.82
CA THR A 606 -1.36 23.05 -1.44
C THR A 606 -2.06 21.84 -0.83
N LEU A 607 -3.26 22.07 -0.29
CA LEU A 607 -4.22 21.02 0.06
C LEU A 607 -5.03 20.66 -1.18
N PRO A 608 -5.06 19.40 -1.60
CA PRO A 608 -5.82 18.92 -2.75
C PRO A 608 -7.29 18.64 -2.41
N GLY A 609 -8.14 18.51 -3.45
CA GLY A 609 -9.48 17.95 -3.34
C GLY A 609 -10.37 18.67 -2.31
N VAL A 610 -10.14 19.97 -2.09
CA VAL A 610 -10.92 20.73 -1.10
C VAL A 610 -12.34 20.92 -1.59
N GLN A 611 -13.30 20.34 -0.85
CA GLN A 611 -14.72 20.40 -1.16
C GLN A 611 -15.48 21.24 -0.13
N ALA A 612 -16.34 22.14 -0.62
CA ALA A 612 -17.39 22.69 0.21
C ALA A 612 -18.44 21.60 0.47
N ARG A 613 -18.91 21.48 1.70
CA ARG A 613 -19.89 20.49 2.14
C ARG A 613 -21.08 20.43 1.17
N SER A 614 -21.29 19.30 0.48
CA SER A 614 -22.50 19.01 -0.27
C SER A 614 -23.36 18.02 0.51
N ALA A 615 -24.62 18.37 0.70
CA ALA A 615 -25.64 17.46 1.27
C ALA A 615 -26.36 16.76 0.11
N THR A 616 -25.73 15.78 -0.51
CA THR A 616 -26.38 14.97 -1.55
C THR A 616 -26.66 13.56 -0.98
N PRO A 617 -27.83 12.99 -1.23
CA PRO A 617 -28.17 11.65 -0.73
C PRO A 617 -27.31 10.55 -1.39
N PRO A 618 -27.11 9.42 -0.70
CA PRO A 618 -26.25 8.33 -1.17
C PRO A 618 -26.78 7.68 -2.46
N HIS A 619 -25.85 7.22 -3.30
CA HIS A 619 -26.15 6.39 -4.46
C HIS A 619 -26.21 4.92 -4.02
N VAL A 620 -27.26 4.19 -4.43
CA VAL A 620 -27.44 2.78 -4.07
C VAL A 620 -26.96 1.91 -5.21
N VAL A 621 -25.85 1.20 -5.02
CA VAL A 621 -25.43 0.11 -5.90
C VAL A 621 -26.17 -1.15 -5.50
N VAL A 622 -27.08 -1.62 -6.33
CA VAL A 622 -27.83 -2.86 -6.09
C VAL A 622 -27.11 -4.00 -6.80
N LEU A 623 -26.37 -4.82 -6.05
CA LEU A 623 -25.93 -6.11 -6.55
C LEU A 623 -27.15 -7.03 -6.64
N ARG A 624 -27.49 -7.51 -7.84
CA ARG A 624 -28.60 -8.46 -8.03
C ARG A 624 -28.14 -9.86 -7.63
N PRO A 625 -28.79 -10.51 -6.64
CA PRO A 625 -28.42 -11.86 -6.24
C PRO A 625 -28.79 -12.90 -7.32
N PRO A 626 -27.95 -13.93 -7.53
CA PRO A 626 -28.43 -15.16 -8.17
C PRO A 626 -29.41 -15.85 -7.23
N SER A 627 -30.46 -16.44 -7.77
CA SER A 627 -31.47 -17.21 -7.04
C SER A 627 -30.81 -18.39 -6.31
N ALA A 628 -30.89 -18.39 -4.98
CA ALA A 628 -30.17 -19.31 -4.11
C ALA A 628 -30.98 -20.57 -3.73
N PRO A 629 -30.30 -21.74 -3.55
CA PRO A 629 -30.78 -22.79 -2.68
C PRO A 629 -30.12 -22.70 -1.29
N THR A 630 -30.89 -22.92 -0.26
CA THR A 630 -30.47 -22.96 1.14
C THR A 630 -29.78 -24.30 1.46
N GLY A 631 -28.50 -24.29 1.79
CA GLY A 631 -27.73 -25.46 2.24
C GLY A 631 -26.77 -25.15 3.36
N GLN A 632 -26.69 -26.02 4.34
CA GLN A 632 -25.87 -25.95 5.54
C GLN A 632 -24.41 -26.31 5.23
N LEU A 633 -23.44 -25.57 5.76
CA LEU A 633 -22.00 -25.79 5.59
C LEU A 633 -21.54 -27.14 6.22
N PRO A 634 -20.59 -27.88 5.59
CA PRO A 634 -19.89 -28.93 6.28
C PRO A 634 -18.95 -28.34 7.33
N ALA A 635 -19.02 -28.87 8.56
CA ALA A 635 -18.14 -28.47 9.65
C ALA A 635 -16.71 -28.98 9.38
N THR A 636 -15.82 -28.09 8.98
CA THR A 636 -14.38 -28.30 9.10
C THR A 636 -13.98 -27.74 10.46
N GLY A 637 -13.56 -28.63 11.40
CA GLY A 637 -13.22 -28.25 12.76
C GLY A 637 -12.06 -27.24 12.79
N PRO A 638 -12.05 -26.34 13.76
CA PRO A 638 -11.01 -25.33 13.89
C PRO A 638 -9.72 -25.96 14.44
N GLU A 639 -8.62 -25.74 13.77
CA GLU A 639 -7.32 -25.85 14.43
C GLU A 639 -7.10 -24.62 15.31
N PRO A 640 -6.53 -24.77 16.52
CA PRO A 640 -6.41 -23.66 17.46
C PRO A 640 -5.36 -22.66 16.99
N LEU A 641 -5.81 -21.44 16.72
CA LEU A 641 -4.95 -20.28 16.55
C LEU A 641 -4.31 -19.96 17.92
N LEU A 642 -3.01 -20.19 18.06
CA LEU A 642 -2.25 -19.66 19.18
C LEU A 642 -2.11 -18.14 19.02
N PRO A 643 -2.42 -17.34 20.04
CA PRO A 643 -2.19 -15.91 19.99
C PRO A 643 -0.68 -15.65 19.91
N LEU A 644 -0.25 -14.97 18.85
CA LEU A 644 1.10 -14.41 18.74
C LEU A 644 1.28 -13.37 19.83
N THR A 645 1.84 -13.75 20.95
CA THR A 645 2.34 -12.79 21.94
C THR A 645 3.63 -12.19 21.40
N GLY A 646 3.67 -10.86 21.21
CA GLY A 646 4.79 -10.10 20.64
C GLY A 646 6.13 -10.18 21.39
N LEU A 647 6.23 -11.05 22.40
CA LEU A 647 7.41 -11.27 23.24
C LEU A 647 8.56 -11.98 22.52
N GLY A 648 8.28 -12.82 21.51
CA GLY A 648 9.33 -13.55 20.78
C GLY A 648 10.16 -12.66 19.85
N LEU A 649 9.55 -11.63 19.25
CA LEU A 649 10.23 -10.72 18.32
C LEU A 649 11.14 -9.71 19.02
N LEU A 650 10.79 -9.28 20.24
CA LEU A 650 11.64 -8.40 21.05
C LEU A 650 12.94 -9.06 21.49
N ALA A 651 12.94 -10.37 21.74
CA ALA A 651 14.15 -11.09 22.14
C ALA A 651 15.21 -11.16 21.03
N VAL A 652 14.79 -11.27 19.76
CA VAL A 652 15.70 -11.34 18.62
C VAL A 652 16.31 -9.96 18.31
N ALA A 653 15.53 -8.90 18.40
CA ALA A 653 16.03 -7.53 18.20
C ALA A 653 17.05 -7.12 19.29
N PHE A 654 16.86 -7.58 20.54
CA PHE A 654 17.77 -7.29 21.64
C PHE A 654 19.10 -8.06 21.56
N VAL A 655 19.09 -9.28 21.05
CA VAL A 655 20.32 -10.11 20.89
C VAL A 655 21.22 -9.55 19.78
N VAL A 656 20.65 -9.05 18.70
CA VAL A 656 21.43 -8.42 17.62
C VAL A 656 22.06 -7.11 18.10
N ARG A 657 21.35 -6.31 18.93
CA ARG A 657 21.89 -5.02 19.44
C ARG A 657 23.03 -5.20 20.46
N ARG A 658 23.12 -6.32 21.20
CA ARG A 658 24.18 -6.58 22.19
C ARG A 658 25.51 -7.10 21.61
N ARG A 659 25.55 -7.50 20.34
CA ARG A 659 26.80 -7.96 19.70
C ARG A 659 27.56 -6.90 18.90
N TRP A 660 27.05 -5.65 18.87
CA TRP A 660 27.66 -4.56 18.08
C TRP A 660 27.98 -3.30 18.92
N VAL A 661 28.26 -3.50 20.23
CA VAL A 661 28.93 -2.45 21.04
C VAL A 661 30.25 -3.01 21.56
#